data_a5946140e252c9c21d59b5382e6363b9
#
_entry.id   a5946140e252c9c21d59b5382e6363b9
#
_cell.length_a   1.000
_cell.length_b   1.000
_cell.length_c   1.000
_cell.angle_alpha   90.00
_cell.angle_beta   90.00
_cell.angle_gamma   90.00
#
_symmetry.space_group_name_H-M   'P 1'
#
loop_
_entity.id
_entity.type
_entity.pdbx_description
1 polymer ?
#
loop_
_entity_poly.entity_id
_entity_poly.type
_entity_poly.pdbx_seq_one_letter_code
_entity_poly.pdbx_strand_id
1 'polypeptide(L)'
;MNSEQELAIKRAMSSRLTIVTGPPGTGKSQVVTNLLVNSAWAGKSVLFTSKNNKAVDVVDSRVNALGSRPIMLRIGGNQYAHHLAELIEDLLSYSADQTDRQEYERYKALYGEKIGAYNELKKKKDAVVALRNRADHMEQKACELRGAWEKWFSSVTENEADSVEAAFNSYCAAYDRWHRSKNSFFGRLFWFATGSRKTAELVSCSEALGKWLLKYELRTEASSGEIPDPSAHKRLCAEGEQLIYALRTIAEYREAVQELLAEPQLEDLDRALLRVKSELSEIASKLWNKWLVTRPLNIDADSRREMSEFVAAMRLVESTDLSDYPNLNRQFKMLQQKMASFLPCWAVTSLSAKGRVPFQPGIFDLVVIDEASQCDIASALPMLYRAKRAVIIGDPKQLSHISTLSKKQDLSLLQKYCVSMGWSYSANSLYAMASGLTSPDQIVQLRDHHRSFGDIIEFSNAEFYDGRLRVATNYDRLRCPRNVEAGIRWVNVVGKTTRPPAGGAYNDAEAAAIVKEIRRLVTDNGYTGTVGVVTPFRAQAERIRAAIERSPELVSALAKNDFLVDTVHKFQGDERDLMFFSPVISHGTPQGALGFLKNTGNLFNVAITRARAVLVVVGDFSYCLKCAVPYMEHFANYVGSIMLRQEKETKRALEYPADRLYPKVSNPEQVSDWERLFYTALFDAGIRTIPQYPVEKYKLDLAIIDGGSMLDIEVDGEMYHKDWNGELCYRDQLRNQRLFELGWDVKRFWVYQIRDDLQGCIEQVRRWCDK
;
A
#
# COMPACT_ATOMS: atom_id res chain seq x y z
N MET A 1 4.00 -9.96 2.42
CA MET A 1 4.47 -8.57 2.56
C MET A 1 4.39 -7.90 1.21
N ASN A 2 4.15 -6.59 1.19
CA ASN A 2 4.26 -5.77 -0.02
C ASN A 2 5.68 -5.18 -0.15
N SER A 3 5.96 -4.53 -1.29
CA SER A 3 7.28 -3.96 -1.58
C SER A 3 7.74 -2.89 -0.57
N GLU A 4 6.83 -2.08 -0.04
CA GLU A 4 7.14 -1.04 0.94
C GLU A 4 7.51 -1.64 2.30
N GLN A 5 6.80 -2.70 2.71
CA GLN A 5 7.13 -3.44 3.93
C GLN A 5 8.49 -4.15 3.80
N GLU A 6 8.79 -4.75 2.64
CA GLU A 6 10.10 -5.34 2.36
C GLU A 6 11.21 -4.28 2.38
N LEU A 7 10.98 -3.12 1.80
CA LEU A 7 11.92 -2.00 1.82
C LEU A 7 12.19 -1.53 3.25
N ALA A 8 11.14 -1.41 4.07
CA ALA A 8 11.28 -1.04 5.48
C ALA A 8 12.20 -2.01 6.23
N ILE A 9 12.01 -3.33 6.02
CA ILE A 9 12.85 -4.36 6.66
C ILE A 9 14.29 -4.30 6.14
N LYS A 10 14.49 -4.21 4.82
CA LYS A 10 15.83 -4.12 4.22
C LYS A 10 16.60 -2.91 4.76
N ARG A 11 15.96 -1.74 4.83
CA ARG A 11 16.56 -0.53 5.40
C ARG A 11 16.87 -0.69 6.89
N ALA A 12 15.93 -1.23 7.68
CA ALA A 12 16.11 -1.47 9.11
C ALA A 12 17.28 -2.41 9.42
N MET A 13 17.50 -3.40 8.56
CA MET A 13 18.60 -4.37 8.73
C MET A 13 19.98 -3.81 8.31
N SER A 14 20.04 -2.75 7.53
CA SER A 14 21.27 -2.16 6.98
C SER A 14 21.60 -0.76 7.53
N SER A 15 20.59 0.09 7.73
CA SER A 15 20.79 1.50 8.09
C SER A 15 20.90 1.70 9.60
N ARG A 16 21.57 2.79 10.02
CA ARG A 16 21.69 3.16 11.43
C ARG A 16 20.37 3.71 12.00
N LEU A 17 19.62 4.46 11.19
CA LEU A 17 18.29 4.98 11.52
C LEU A 17 17.35 4.68 10.36
N THR A 18 16.19 4.12 10.65
CA THR A 18 15.12 3.88 9.67
C THR A 18 13.84 4.48 10.21
N ILE A 19 13.15 5.26 9.39
CA ILE A 19 11.87 5.88 9.72
C ILE A 19 10.80 5.28 8.84
N VAL A 20 9.70 4.86 9.47
CA VAL A 20 8.55 4.26 8.77
C VAL A 20 7.30 5.02 9.14
N THR A 21 6.63 5.57 8.13
CA THR A 21 5.29 6.14 8.26
C THR A 21 4.28 5.03 8.00
N GLY A 22 3.46 4.75 8.98
CA GLY A 22 2.44 3.70 8.87
C GLY A 22 1.06 4.20 9.27
N PRO A 23 0.22 4.66 8.33
CA PRO A 23 -1.19 4.93 8.57
C PRO A 23 -1.94 3.75 9.22
N PRO A 24 -3.16 3.97 9.74
CA PRO A 24 -3.96 2.87 10.28
C PRO A 24 -4.14 1.76 9.25
N GLY A 25 -4.06 0.51 9.70
CA GLY A 25 -4.32 -0.67 8.83
C GLY A 25 -3.25 -0.99 7.79
N THR A 26 -2.13 -0.26 7.70
CA THR A 26 -1.08 -0.49 6.68
C THR A 26 -0.07 -1.57 7.06
N GLY A 27 -0.31 -2.31 8.14
CA GLY A 27 0.53 -3.44 8.52
C GLY A 27 1.81 -3.08 9.27
N LYS A 28 1.84 -1.96 10.03
CA LYS A 28 2.96 -1.62 10.95
C LYS A 28 3.39 -2.81 11.80
N SER A 29 2.46 -3.46 12.48
CA SER A 29 2.75 -4.63 13.31
C SER A 29 3.30 -5.81 12.52
N GLN A 30 2.95 -5.93 11.24
CA GLN A 30 3.52 -6.96 10.36
C GLN A 30 4.98 -6.64 10.01
N VAL A 31 5.32 -5.38 9.75
CA VAL A 31 6.71 -4.95 9.58
C VAL A 31 7.52 -5.25 10.84
N VAL A 32 7.00 -4.90 12.02
CA VAL A 32 7.64 -5.20 13.31
C VAL A 32 7.85 -6.70 13.48
N THR A 33 6.81 -7.51 13.29
CA THR A 33 6.89 -8.98 13.42
C THR A 33 7.96 -9.57 12.50
N ASN A 34 7.94 -9.19 11.22
CA ASN A 34 8.95 -9.68 10.27
C ASN A 34 10.36 -9.19 10.59
N LEU A 35 10.49 -7.96 11.08
CA LEU A 35 11.79 -7.43 11.49
C LEU A 35 12.37 -8.23 12.68
N LEU A 36 11.55 -8.57 13.66
CA LEU A 36 11.92 -9.40 14.81
C LEU A 36 12.34 -10.81 14.37
N VAL A 37 11.55 -11.45 13.50
CA VAL A 37 11.86 -12.79 12.98
C VAL A 37 13.16 -12.78 12.17
N ASN A 38 13.33 -11.83 11.25
CA ASN A 38 14.55 -11.73 10.44
C ASN A 38 15.79 -11.40 11.30
N SER A 39 15.63 -10.58 12.33
CA SER A 39 16.72 -10.27 13.25
C SER A 39 17.11 -11.51 14.06
N ALA A 40 16.14 -12.25 14.60
CA ALA A 40 16.38 -13.50 15.31
C ALA A 40 17.07 -14.54 14.42
N TRP A 41 16.61 -14.71 13.18
CA TRP A 41 17.22 -15.58 12.17
C TRP A 41 18.67 -15.19 11.89
N ALA A 42 18.95 -13.87 11.80
CA ALA A 42 20.29 -13.33 11.57
C ALA A 42 21.18 -13.31 12.84
N GLY A 43 20.71 -13.85 13.96
CA GLY A 43 21.44 -13.86 15.24
C GLY A 43 21.62 -12.47 15.89
N LYS A 44 20.74 -11.51 15.56
CA LYS A 44 20.77 -10.14 16.10
C LYS A 44 19.77 -9.96 17.22
N SER A 45 20.16 -9.19 18.24
CA SER A 45 19.31 -8.85 19.37
C SER A 45 18.47 -7.59 19.10
N VAL A 46 17.18 -7.62 19.48
CA VAL A 46 16.24 -6.53 19.25
C VAL A 46 15.52 -6.16 20.54
N LEU A 47 15.46 -4.86 20.82
CA LEU A 47 14.59 -4.27 21.83
C LEU A 47 13.36 -3.66 21.14
N PHE A 48 12.20 -4.27 21.33
CA PHE A 48 10.92 -3.70 20.88
C PHE A 48 10.29 -2.89 22.00
N THR A 49 9.83 -1.68 21.70
CA THR A 49 9.17 -0.82 22.68
C THR A 49 8.05 0.00 22.07
N SER A 50 7.03 0.24 22.88
CA SER A 50 5.95 1.18 22.62
C SER A 50 5.57 1.87 23.91
N LYS A 51 4.86 2.98 23.83
CA LYS A 51 4.30 3.65 25.02
C LYS A 51 3.11 2.88 25.61
N ASN A 52 2.37 2.15 24.78
CA ASN A 52 1.16 1.42 25.14
C ASN A 52 1.46 -0.07 25.40
N ASN A 53 1.04 -0.59 26.57
CA ASN A 53 1.15 -2.02 26.90
C ASN A 53 0.46 -2.89 25.84
N LYS A 54 -0.77 -2.53 25.44
CA LYS A 54 -1.56 -3.32 24.48
C LYS A 54 -0.84 -3.47 23.13
N ALA A 55 -0.15 -2.43 22.65
CA ALA A 55 0.64 -2.51 21.44
C ALA A 55 1.80 -3.51 21.58
N VAL A 56 2.44 -3.55 22.75
CA VAL A 56 3.52 -4.50 23.03
C VAL A 56 2.99 -5.93 23.12
N ASP A 57 1.86 -6.13 23.80
CA ASP A 57 1.23 -7.44 24.00
C ASP A 57 0.72 -8.05 22.67
N VAL A 58 0.19 -7.21 21.77
CA VAL A 58 -0.23 -7.64 20.41
C VAL A 58 0.95 -8.12 19.58
N VAL A 59 2.09 -7.44 19.64
CA VAL A 59 3.30 -7.88 18.90
C VAL A 59 3.87 -9.15 19.53
N ASP A 60 3.93 -9.23 20.85
CA ASP A 60 4.39 -10.41 21.60
C ASP A 60 3.58 -11.65 21.21
N SER A 61 2.25 -11.59 21.31
CA SER A 61 1.40 -12.72 20.94
C SER A 61 1.51 -13.10 19.46
N ARG A 62 1.64 -12.11 18.54
CA ARG A 62 1.80 -12.41 17.12
C ARG A 62 3.12 -13.09 16.79
N VAL A 63 4.21 -12.59 17.34
CA VAL A 63 5.56 -13.13 17.08
C VAL A 63 5.69 -14.54 17.63
N ASN A 64 5.23 -14.75 18.87
CA ASN A 64 5.34 -16.04 19.53
C ASN A 64 4.35 -17.09 18.99
N ALA A 65 3.25 -16.67 18.34
CA ALA A 65 2.34 -17.58 17.64
C ALA A 65 2.84 -18.07 16.27
N LEU A 66 3.96 -17.55 15.75
CA LEU A 66 4.50 -17.97 14.44
C LEU A 66 5.21 -19.33 14.47
N GLY A 67 5.46 -19.91 15.62
CA GLY A 67 6.17 -21.16 15.73
C GLY A 67 5.91 -21.89 17.03
N SER A 68 6.48 -23.09 17.13
CA SER A 68 6.33 -23.96 18.30
C SER A 68 7.00 -23.41 19.56
N ARG A 69 7.87 -22.43 19.43
CA ARG A 69 8.63 -21.83 20.55
C ARG A 69 8.68 -20.32 20.43
N PRO A 70 8.57 -19.60 21.55
CA PRO A 70 8.66 -18.16 21.56
C PRO A 70 10.10 -17.69 21.29
N ILE A 71 10.23 -16.59 20.56
CA ILE A 71 11.50 -15.89 20.34
C ILE A 71 11.51 -14.52 21.01
N MET A 72 10.36 -14.04 21.44
CA MET A 72 10.17 -12.74 22.04
C MET A 72 9.88 -12.87 23.52
N LEU A 73 10.60 -12.09 24.29
CA LEU A 73 10.48 -12.00 25.72
C LEU A 73 9.74 -10.72 26.10
N ARG A 74 8.56 -10.85 26.68
CA ARG A 74 7.80 -9.74 27.26
C ARG A 74 8.32 -9.43 28.65
N ILE A 75 8.91 -8.24 28.83
CA ILE A 75 9.38 -7.73 30.12
C ILE A 75 8.40 -6.70 30.65
N GLY A 76 7.99 -6.86 31.89
CA GLY A 76 6.98 -5.99 32.49
C GLY A 76 6.83 -6.19 33.98
N GLY A 77 5.60 -6.26 34.50
CA GLY A 77 5.29 -6.59 35.89
C GLY A 77 5.62 -8.05 36.23
N ASN A 78 5.44 -8.43 37.47
CA ASN A 78 5.82 -9.77 38.00
C ASN A 78 5.19 -10.94 37.23
N GLN A 79 4.00 -10.75 36.65
CA GLN A 79 3.33 -11.75 35.78
C GLN A 79 4.17 -12.19 34.56
N TYR A 80 5.07 -11.34 34.09
CA TYR A 80 5.91 -11.68 32.93
C TYR A 80 7.23 -12.36 33.31
N ALA A 81 7.65 -12.24 34.58
CA ALA A 81 8.88 -12.88 35.07
C ALA A 81 8.75 -14.41 35.10
N HIS A 82 7.58 -14.91 35.53
CA HIS A 82 7.29 -16.35 35.57
C HIS A 82 7.38 -16.98 34.17
N HIS A 83 6.75 -16.36 33.18
CA HIS A 83 6.82 -16.86 31.79
C HIS A 83 8.24 -16.86 31.22
N LEU A 84 9.12 -15.99 31.68
CA LEU A 84 10.51 -15.99 31.25
C LEU A 84 11.26 -17.22 31.80
N ALA A 85 11.08 -17.52 33.07
CA ALA A 85 11.70 -18.68 33.69
C ALA A 85 11.28 -20.00 32.99
N GLU A 86 9.97 -20.16 32.77
CA GLU A 86 9.41 -21.29 32.02
C GLU A 86 9.99 -21.41 30.61
N LEU A 87 10.11 -20.29 29.89
CA LEU A 87 10.67 -20.26 28.55
C LEU A 87 12.11 -20.76 28.51
N ILE A 88 12.94 -20.28 29.46
CA ILE A 88 14.34 -20.67 29.51
C ILE A 88 14.47 -22.15 29.91
N GLU A 89 13.66 -22.63 30.84
CA GLU A 89 13.60 -24.03 31.24
C GLU A 89 13.21 -24.93 30.06
N ASP A 90 12.21 -24.53 29.26
CA ASP A 90 11.83 -25.24 28.04
C ASP A 90 12.99 -25.27 27.02
N LEU A 91 13.68 -24.16 26.83
CA LEU A 91 14.87 -24.10 25.99
C LEU A 91 16.00 -25.01 26.47
N LEU A 92 16.17 -25.16 27.80
CA LEU A 92 17.22 -25.98 28.40
C LEU A 92 16.87 -27.48 28.41
N SER A 93 15.60 -27.84 28.54
CA SER A 93 15.11 -29.23 28.64
C SER A 93 15.09 -29.97 27.30
N TYR A 94 15.08 -29.25 26.19
CA TYR A 94 14.95 -29.87 24.88
C TYR A 94 16.28 -30.35 24.29
N SER A 95 16.26 -31.54 23.71
CA SER A 95 17.33 -32.06 22.87
C SER A 95 16.78 -32.40 21.49
N ALA A 96 17.12 -31.59 20.46
CA ALA A 96 16.81 -31.95 19.10
C ALA A 96 17.55 -33.23 18.67
N ASP A 97 16.84 -34.10 17.97
CA ASP A 97 17.43 -35.35 17.46
C ASP A 97 18.10 -35.14 16.08
N GLN A 98 18.68 -36.23 15.54
CA GLN A 98 19.31 -36.19 14.22
C GLN A 98 18.30 -35.96 13.10
N THR A 99 17.06 -36.39 13.29
CA THR A 99 15.94 -36.22 12.33
C THR A 99 15.59 -34.75 12.18
N ASP A 100 15.49 -34.00 13.28
CA ASP A 100 15.22 -32.57 13.26
C ASP A 100 16.27 -31.78 12.46
N ARG A 101 17.57 -32.15 12.61
CA ARG A 101 18.65 -31.52 11.83
C ARG A 101 18.56 -31.83 10.35
N GLN A 102 18.26 -33.09 9.99
CA GLN A 102 18.09 -33.51 8.59
C GLN A 102 16.88 -32.78 7.96
N GLU A 103 15.77 -32.68 8.66
CA GLU A 103 14.59 -31.96 8.19
C GLU A 103 14.85 -30.45 8.06
N TYR A 104 15.57 -29.86 9.00
CA TYR A 104 15.99 -28.45 8.88
C TYR A 104 16.78 -28.20 7.60
N GLU A 105 17.83 -28.99 7.34
CA GLU A 105 18.64 -28.83 6.12
C GLU A 105 17.83 -29.11 4.86
N ARG A 106 16.92 -30.10 4.90
CA ARG A 106 16.00 -30.39 3.79
C ARG A 106 15.10 -29.17 3.47
N TYR A 107 14.43 -28.61 4.48
CA TYR A 107 13.53 -27.46 4.25
C TYR A 107 14.33 -26.20 3.86
N LYS A 108 15.54 -26.04 4.36
CA LYS A 108 16.43 -24.94 3.97
C LYS A 108 16.83 -25.04 2.49
N ALA A 109 17.17 -26.22 2.01
CA ALA A 109 17.49 -26.46 0.60
C ALA A 109 16.26 -26.21 -0.29
N LEU A 110 15.08 -26.75 0.11
CA LEU A 110 13.83 -26.57 -0.62
C LEU A 110 13.40 -25.09 -0.67
N TYR A 111 13.57 -24.35 0.42
CA TYR A 111 13.32 -22.90 0.45
C TYR A 111 14.27 -22.16 -0.51
N GLY A 112 15.56 -22.54 -0.54
CA GLY A 112 16.54 -21.97 -1.47
C GLY A 112 16.19 -22.21 -2.94
N GLU A 113 15.71 -23.40 -3.29
CA GLU A 113 15.22 -23.72 -4.65
C GLU A 113 14.02 -22.85 -5.02
N LYS A 114 13.00 -22.81 -4.16
CA LYS A 114 11.75 -22.09 -4.42
C LYS A 114 11.93 -20.57 -4.45
N ILE A 115 12.80 -20.01 -3.62
CA ILE A 115 13.10 -18.57 -3.68
C ILE A 115 13.87 -18.22 -4.98
N GLY A 116 14.70 -19.15 -5.48
CA GLY A 116 15.31 -19.04 -6.80
C GLY A 116 14.24 -18.93 -7.91
N ALA A 117 13.30 -19.88 -7.93
CA ALA A 117 12.19 -19.88 -8.88
C ALA A 117 11.32 -18.60 -8.78
N TYR A 118 11.04 -18.13 -7.57
CA TYR A 118 10.32 -16.86 -7.36
C TYR A 118 11.08 -15.67 -7.95
N ASN A 119 12.38 -15.59 -7.72
CA ASN A 119 13.21 -14.49 -8.22
C ASN A 119 13.31 -14.50 -9.75
N GLU A 120 13.38 -15.67 -10.39
CA GLU A 120 13.37 -15.80 -11.84
C GLU A 120 12.03 -15.34 -12.45
N LEU A 121 10.91 -15.76 -11.87
CA LEU A 121 9.58 -15.27 -12.29
C LEU A 121 9.45 -13.76 -12.11
N LYS A 122 9.93 -13.21 -10.98
CA LYS A 122 9.93 -11.77 -10.72
C LYS A 122 10.76 -11.02 -11.74
N LYS A 123 11.98 -11.50 -12.06
CA LYS A 123 12.84 -10.91 -13.08
C LYS A 123 12.18 -10.93 -14.45
N LYS A 124 11.50 -12.04 -14.79
CA LYS A 124 10.74 -12.15 -16.05
C LYS A 124 9.59 -11.15 -16.08
N LYS A 125 8.82 -11.02 -14.98
CA LYS A 125 7.78 -10.00 -14.87
C LYS A 125 8.32 -8.58 -15.05
N ASP A 126 9.44 -8.25 -14.39
CA ASP A 126 10.06 -6.92 -14.49
C ASP A 126 10.51 -6.62 -15.93
N ALA A 127 10.99 -7.63 -16.68
CA ALA A 127 11.33 -7.49 -18.09
C ALA A 127 10.09 -7.22 -18.97
N VAL A 128 8.99 -7.96 -18.76
CA VAL A 128 7.74 -7.74 -19.49
C VAL A 128 7.15 -6.36 -19.17
N VAL A 129 7.23 -5.91 -17.93
CA VAL A 129 6.84 -4.54 -17.53
C VAL A 129 7.66 -3.50 -18.28
N ALA A 130 8.97 -3.70 -18.43
CA ALA A 130 9.83 -2.77 -19.18
C ALA A 130 9.45 -2.72 -20.67
N LEU A 131 9.17 -3.87 -21.30
CA LEU A 131 8.67 -3.94 -22.68
C LEU A 131 7.32 -3.23 -22.82
N ARG A 132 6.42 -3.43 -21.87
CA ARG A 132 5.13 -2.74 -21.84
C ARG A 132 5.29 -1.22 -21.80
N ASN A 133 6.09 -0.73 -20.88
CA ASN A 133 6.37 0.71 -20.76
C ASN A 133 7.01 1.28 -22.03
N ARG A 134 7.84 0.49 -22.73
CA ARG A 134 8.39 0.85 -24.04
C ARG A 134 7.29 0.96 -25.10
N ALA A 135 6.41 -0.04 -25.18
CA ALA A 135 5.30 -0.04 -26.14
C ALA A 135 4.35 1.15 -25.91
N ASP A 136 3.98 1.43 -24.65
CA ASP A 136 3.13 2.56 -24.29
C ASP A 136 3.78 3.91 -24.65
N HIS A 137 5.09 4.04 -24.42
CA HIS A 137 5.82 5.25 -24.79
C HIS A 137 5.89 5.46 -26.31
N MET A 138 6.09 4.38 -27.07
CA MET A 138 6.06 4.43 -28.53
C MET A 138 4.66 4.71 -29.08
N GLU A 139 3.61 4.14 -28.49
CA GLU A 139 2.23 4.47 -28.84
C GLU A 139 1.92 5.97 -28.61
N GLN A 140 2.37 6.54 -27.51
CA GLN A 140 2.18 7.97 -27.24
C GLN A 140 2.78 8.84 -28.35
N LYS A 141 3.98 8.49 -28.83
CA LYS A 141 4.62 9.18 -29.97
C LYS A 141 3.86 8.95 -31.28
N ALA A 142 3.44 7.71 -31.52
CA ALA A 142 2.75 7.30 -32.73
C ALA A 142 1.32 7.88 -32.83
N CYS A 143 0.68 8.17 -31.69
CA CYS A 143 -0.67 8.73 -31.65
C CYS A 143 -0.80 10.07 -32.38
N GLU A 144 0.25 10.92 -32.35
CA GLU A 144 0.28 12.19 -33.09
C GLU A 144 0.24 11.99 -34.62
N LEU A 145 0.68 10.83 -35.10
CA LEU A 145 0.73 10.48 -36.54
C LEU A 145 -0.57 9.81 -37.03
N ARG A 146 -1.42 9.30 -36.13
CA ARG A 146 -2.59 8.48 -36.49
C ARG A 146 -3.48 9.12 -37.55
N GLY A 147 -3.90 10.36 -37.37
CA GLY A 147 -4.84 11.02 -38.27
C GLY A 147 -4.40 11.07 -39.74
N ALA A 148 -3.09 11.27 -39.98
CA ALA A 148 -2.55 11.42 -41.34
C ALA A 148 -1.98 10.10 -41.91
N TRP A 149 -1.58 9.16 -41.04
CA TRP A 149 -0.79 7.97 -41.41
C TRP A 149 -1.50 6.64 -41.11
N GLU A 150 -2.76 6.63 -40.68
CA GLU A 150 -3.51 5.47 -40.18
C GLU A 150 -3.37 4.25 -41.09
N LYS A 151 -3.55 4.41 -42.43
CA LYS A 151 -3.47 3.34 -43.41
C LYS A 151 -2.09 2.67 -43.52
N TRP A 152 -1.06 3.30 -42.99
CA TRP A 152 0.32 2.78 -43.08
C TRP A 152 0.77 2.07 -41.81
N PHE A 153 0.03 2.22 -40.68
CA PHE A 153 0.39 1.62 -39.40
C PHE A 153 0.51 0.11 -39.42
N SER A 154 -0.24 -0.58 -40.30
CA SER A 154 -0.17 -2.03 -40.42
C SER A 154 0.94 -2.53 -41.37
N SER A 155 1.46 -1.68 -42.25
CA SER A 155 2.32 -2.11 -43.39
C SER A 155 3.77 -1.67 -43.31
N VAL A 156 4.10 -0.57 -42.61
CA VAL A 156 5.46 -0.02 -42.49
C VAL A 156 6.38 -0.99 -41.77
N THR A 157 7.59 -1.20 -42.32
CA THR A 157 8.65 -2.01 -41.73
C THR A 157 9.90 -1.18 -41.47
N GLU A 158 10.78 -1.62 -40.57
CA GLU A 158 12.08 -0.99 -40.29
C GLU A 158 12.94 -0.91 -41.59
N ASN A 159 12.94 -1.95 -42.39
CA ASN A 159 13.67 -1.98 -43.68
C ASN A 159 13.19 -0.90 -44.65
N GLU A 160 11.90 -0.56 -44.64
CA GLU A 160 11.37 0.55 -45.45
C GLU A 160 11.81 1.90 -44.91
N ALA A 161 11.79 2.10 -43.62
CA ALA A 161 12.28 3.31 -42.96
C ALA A 161 13.77 3.55 -43.27
N ASP A 162 14.59 2.50 -43.19
CA ASP A 162 16.01 2.52 -43.55
C ASP A 162 16.24 2.86 -45.02
N SER A 163 15.43 2.29 -45.93
CA SER A 163 15.50 2.55 -47.34
C SER A 163 15.19 4.02 -47.70
N VAL A 164 14.17 4.57 -47.06
CA VAL A 164 13.80 5.98 -47.23
C VAL A 164 14.87 6.90 -46.67
N GLU A 165 15.42 6.61 -45.51
CA GLU A 165 16.51 7.38 -44.88
C GLU A 165 17.78 7.35 -45.77
N ALA A 166 18.12 6.17 -46.33
CA ALA A 166 19.23 6.06 -47.26
C ALA A 166 19.01 6.87 -48.54
N ALA A 167 17.80 6.87 -49.11
CA ALA A 167 17.44 7.70 -50.25
C ALA A 167 17.52 9.19 -49.94
N PHE A 168 17.03 9.62 -48.79
CA PHE A 168 17.10 11.00 -48.33
C PHE A 168 18.54 11.47 -48.12
N ASN A 169 19.35 10.67 -47.43
CA ASN A 169 20.76 10.98 -47.18
C ASN A 169 21.56 11.06 -48.48
N SER A 170 21.24 10.16 -49.41
CA SER A 170 21.85 10.16 -50.78
C SER A 170 21.50 11.43 -51.55
N TYR A 171 20.24 11.87 -51.47
CA TYR A 171 19.78 13.12 -52.09
C TYR A 171 20.48 14.36 -51.45
N CYS A 172 20.50 14.48 -50.13
CA CYS A 172 21.16 15.57 -49.46
C CYS A 172 22.66 15.66 -49.78
N ALA A 173 23.35 14.54 -49.77
CA ALA A 173 24.75 14.44 -50.15
C ALA A 173 25.01 14.81 -51.63
N ALA A 174 24.12 14.40 -52.54
CA ALA A 174 24.21 14.76 -53.96
C ALA A 174 24.00 16.25 -54.20
N TYR A 175 23.00 16.84 -53.54
CA TYR A 175 22.72 18.28 -53.55
C TYR A 175 23.89 19.09 -53.03
N ASP A 176 24.47 18.74 -51.91
CA ASP A 176 25.64 19.39 -51.32
C ASP A 176 26.85 19.33 -52.25
N ARG A 177 27.13 18.16 -52.86
CA ARG A 177 28.22 18.00 -53.88
C ARG A 177 28.01 18.90 -55.09
N TRP A 178 26.78 18.90 -55.63
CA TRP A 178 26.37 19.70 -56.74
C TRP A 178 26.52 21.23 -56.43
N HIS A 179 25.95 21.68 -55.30
CA HIS A 179 25.92 23.06 -54.87
C HIS A 179 27.33 23.61 -54.60
N ARG A 180 28.18 22.83 -53.89
CA ARG A 180 29.60 23.21 -53.66
C ARG A 180 30.38 23.30 -54.94
N SER A 181 30.20 22.39 -55.88
CA SER A 181 30.88 22.35 -57.14
C SER A 181 30.46 23.52 -58.05
N LYS A 182 29.22 23.95 -58.01
CA LYS A 182 28.72 25.08 -58.80
C LYS A 182 29.15 26.44 -58.24
N ASN A 183 29.30 26.58 -56.92
CA ASN A 183 29.50 27.84 -56.26
C ASN A 183 30.92 28.09 -55.76
N SER A 184 31.79 27.07 -55.58
CA SER A 184 33.20 27.28 -55.18
C SER A 184 34.10 27.65 -56.38
N PHE A 185 35.16 28.39 -56.13
CA PHE A 185 36.12 28.84 -57.16
C PHE A 185 36.74 27.65 -57.90
N PHE A 186 37.24 26.65 -57.19
CA PHE A 186 37.81 25.44 -57.84
C PHE A 186 36.72 24.54 -58.47
N GLY A 187 35.53 24.51 -57.89
CA GLY A 187 34.41 23.76 -58.46
C GLY A 187 33.98 24.31 -59.83
N ARG A 188 33.95 25.62 -60.03
CA ARG A 188 33.64 26.27 -61.30
C ARG A 188 34.68 25.95 -62.38
N LEU A 189 35.95 25.85 -62.03
CA LEU A 189 37.03 25.54 -62.95
C LEU A 189 36.88 24.11 -63.54
N PHE A 190 36.40 23.13 -62.71
CA PHE A 190 36.20 21.74 -63.12
C PHE A 190 34.75 21.38 -63.51
N TRP A 191 33.86 22.38 -63.49
CA TRP A 191 32.42 22.15 -63.78
C TRP A 191 32.20 21.58 -65.19
N PHE A 192 32.99 22.04 -66.16
CA PHE A 192 32.93 21.57 -67.54
C PHE A 192 33.14 20.04 -67.67
N ALA A 193 33.98 19.45 -66.83
CA ALA A 193 34.30 18.01 -66.90
C ALA A 193 33.36 17.14 -66.01
N THR A 194 32.81 17.69 -64.92
CA THR A 194 32.08 16.92 -63.87
C THR A 194 30.65 17.37 -63.67
N GLY A 195 30.24 18.49 -64.23
CA GLY A 195 28.94 19.13 -63.96
C GLY A 195 27.76 18.28 -64.44
N SER A 196 27.83 17.74 -65.65
CA SER A 196 26.76 16.92 -66.21
C SER A 196 26.54 15.60 -65.43
N ARG A 197 27.63 14.97 -64.96
CA ARG A 197 27.55 13.74 -64.15
C ARG A 197 26.93 14.02 -62.76
N LYS A 198 27.34 15.15 -62.09
CA LYS A 198 26.82 15.56 -60.79
C LYS A 198 25.35 15.99 -60.87
N THR A 199 24.96 16.60 -61.98
CA THR A 199 23.56 16.96 -62.24
C THR A 199 22.70 15.72 -62.42
N ALA A 200 23.16 14.73 -63.24
CA ALA A 200 22.45 13.48 -63.42
C ALA A 200 22.33 12.70 -62.13
N GLU A 201 23.37 12.66 -61.28
CA GLU A 201 23.35 12.04 -59.96
C GLU A 201 22.31 12.70 -59.05
N LEU A 202 22.26 14.06 -59.00
CA LEU A 202 21.28 14.80 -58.18
C LEU A 202 19.85 14.52 -58.66
N VAL A 203 19.59 14.58 -59.93
CA VAL A 203 18.27 14.28 -60.53
C VAL A 203 17.84 12.87 -60.19
N SER A 204 18.70 11.87 -60.36
CA SER A 204 18.42 10.47 -60.00
C SER A 204 18.09 10.29 -58.51
N CYS A 205 18.85 10.92 -57.60
CA CYS A 205 18.56 10.88 -56.15
C CYS A 205 17.28 11.62 -55.82
N SER A 206 16.97 12.73 -56.49
CA SER A 206 15.72 13.47 -56.31
C SER A 206 14.50 12.64 -56.74
N GLU A 207 14.60 11.94 -57.88
CA GLU A 207 13.55 11.02 -58.34
C GLU A 207 13.37 9.82 -57.41
N ALA A 208 14.47 9.26 -56.91
CA ALA A 208 14.40 8.16 -55.93
C ALA A 208 13.67 8.56 -54.64
N LEU A 209 13.99 9.72 -54.07
CA LEU A 209 13.28 10.26 -52.88
C LEU A 209 11.82 10.62 -53.26
N GLY A 210 11.61 11.23 -54.44
CA GLY A 210 10.29 11.58 -54.95
C GLY A 210 9.34 10.38 -55.07
N LYS A 211 9.85 9.20 -55.50
CA LYS A 211 9.05 7.95 -55.52
C LYS A 211 8.57 7.53 -54.15
N TRP A 212 9.39 7.69 -53.09
CA TRP A 212 8.98 7.40 -51.74
C TRP A 212 7.94 8.40 -51.24
N LEU A 213 8.12 9.70 -51.51
CA LEU A 213 7.14 10.76 -51.12
C LEU A 213 5.79 10.56 -51.85
N LEU A 214 5.80 10.08 -53.07
CA LEU A 214 4.59 9.73 -53.81
C LEU A 214 3.90 8.48 -53.23
N LYS A 215 4.67 7.45 -52.89
CA LYS A 215 4.15 6.21 -52.28
C LYS A 215 3.38 6.49 -50.99
N TYR A 216 3.87 7.42 -50.21
CA TYR A 216 3.26 7.79 -48.92
C TYR A 216 2.35 9.04 -48.99
N GLU A 217 1.95 9.43 -50.22
CA GLU A 217 0.98 10.49 -50.52
C GLU A 217 1.36 11.88 -49.96
N LEU A 218 2.62 12.11 -49.67
CA LEU A 218 3.13 13.46 -49.34
C LEU A 218 3.24 14.34 -50.60
N ARG A 219 3.17 13.76 -51.77
CA ARG A 219 3.10 14.41 -53.10
C ARG A 219 2.05 13.78 -53.97
N THR A 220 1.45 14.58 -54.86
CA THR A 220 0.46 14.13 -55.85
C THR A 220 1.06 13.85 -57.21
N GLU A 221 2.26 14.37 -57.49
CA GLU A 221 2.95 14.24 -58.79
C GLU A 221 4.41 13.78 -58.63
N ALA A 222 4.89 13.01 -59.60
CA ALA A 222 6.29 12.60 -59.62
C ALA A 222 7.23 13.80 -59.85
N SER A 223 8.44 13.72 -59.32
CA SER A 223 9.47 14.75 -59.57
C SER A 223 9.76 14.89 -61.05
N SER A 224 9.80 16.13 -61.54
CA SER A 224 9.84 16.46 -63.00
C SER A 224 11.21 16.23 -63.67
N GLY A 225 12.12 15.44 -63.16
CA GLY A 225 13.44 15.24 -63.79
C GLY A 225 14.29 16.50 -63.89
N GLU A 226 13.85 17.62 -63.32
CA GLU A 226 14.53 18.92 -63.34
C GLU A 226 15.40 19.08 -62.07
N ILE A 227 16.39 19.94 -62.18
CA ILE A 227 17.27 20.30 -61.04
C ILE A 227 16.42 21.06 -60.00
N PRO A 228 16.30 20.59 -58.76
CA PRO A 228 15.55 21.33 -57.71
C PRO A 228 16.13 22.74 -57.51
N ASP A 229 15.28 23.73 -57.61
CA ASP A 229 15.64 25.11 -57.16
C ASP A 229 15.78 25.14 -55.63
N PRO A 230 16.35 26.20 -55.03
CA PRO A 230 16.55 26.27 -53.58
C PRO A 230 15.25 26.12 -52.77
N SER A 231 14.12 26.54 -53.34
CA SER A 231 12.81 26.42 -52.65
C SER A 231 12.29 25.00 -52.72
N ALA A 232 12.45 24.34 -53.87
CA ALA A 232 12.11 22.93 -54.08
C ALA A 232 13.02 22.01 -53.23
N HIS A 233 14.32 22.32 -53.14
CA HIS A 233 15.23 21.59 -52.23
C HIS A 233 14.78 21.68 -50.80
N LYS A 234 14.47 22.92 -50.28
CA LYS A 234 13.99 23.07 -48.91
C LYS A 234 12.73 22.31 -48.65
N ARG A 235 11.78 22.27 -49.59
CA ARG A 235 10.55 21.47 -49.47
C ARG A 235 10.84 19.97 -49.46
N LEU A 236 11.70 19.48 -50.37
CA LEU A 236 12.10 18.06 -50.42
C LEU A 236 12.77 17.60 -49.12
N CYS A 237 13.61 18.45 -48.53
CA CYS A 237 14.20 18.15 -47.21
C CYS A 237 13.14 18.06 -46.13
N ALA A 238 12.23 19.03 -46.04
CA ALA A 238 11.18 19.03 -45.02
C ALA A 238 10.22 17.84 -45.14
N GLU A 239 9.80 17.51 -46.39
CA GLU A 239 8.95 16.36 -46.67
C GLU A 239 9.68 15.03 -46.40
N GLY A 240 10.98 14.95 -46.74
CA GLY A 240 11.81 13.77 -46.47
C GLY A 240 12.03 13.56 -44.97
N GLU A 241 12.31 14.62 -44.21
CA GLU A 241 12.43 14.56 -42.75
C GLU A 241 11.11 14.12 -42.12
N GLN A 242 9.99 14.68 -42.57
CA GLN A 242 8.66 14.30 -42.09
C GLN A 242 8.36 12.84 -42.36
N LEU A 243 8.69 12.34 -43.57
CA LEU A 243 8.50 10.94 -43.98
C LEU A 243 9.35 10.01 -43.08
N ILE A 244 10.64 10.30 -42.92
CA ILE A 244 11.54 9.51 -42.09
C ILE A 244 11.04 9.45 -40.68
N TYR A 245 10.68 10.62 -40.08
CA TYR A 245 10.14 10.66 -38.76
C TYR A 245 8.90 9.79 -38.58
N ALA A 246 7.95 9.88 -39.50
CA ALA A 246 6.71 9.10 -39.44
C ALA A 246 7.01 7.58 -39.58
N LEU A 247 7.80 7.17 -40.56
CA LEU A 247 8.09 5.74 -40.78
C LEU A 247 8.92 5.14 -39.64
N ARG A 248 9.91 5.85 -39.12
CA ARG A 248 10.69 5.43 -37.95
C ARG A 248 9.77 5.24 -36.73
N THR A 249 8.96 6.24 -36.41
CA THR A 249 8.05 6.17 -35.27
C THR A 249 7.07 5.01 -35.38
N ILE A 250 6.47 4.78 -36.56
CA ILE A 250 5.56 3.66 -36.80
C ILE A 250 6.28 2.32 -36.70
N ALA A 251 7.49 2.18 -37.29
CA ALA A 251 8.27 0.97 -37.23
C ALA A 251 8.67 0.60 -35.79
N GLU A 252 9.20 1.57 -35.04
CA GLU A 252 9.59 1.39 -33.65
C GLU A 252 8.38 1.01 -32.73
N TYR A 253 7.22 1.62 -32.98
CA TYR A 253 5.98 1.24 -32.30
C TYR A 253 5.60 -0.21 -32.58
N ARG A 254 5.58 -0.62 -33.85
CA ARG A 254 5.22 -1.98 -34.24
C ARG A 254 6.19 -3.03 -33.69
N GLU A 255 7.49 -2.73 -33.73
CA GLU A 255 8.52 -3.60 -33.15
C GLU A 255 8.25 -3.78 -31.64
N ALA A 256 8.06 -2.68 -30.90
CA ALA A 256 7.81 -2.72 -29.46
C ALA A 256 6.54 -3.51 -29.10
N VAL A 257 5.47 -3.38 -29.89
CA VAL A 257 4.23 -4.15 -29.71
C VAL A 257 4.46 -5.64 -30.04
N GLN A 258 5.20 -5.96 -31.10
CA GLN A 258 5.51 -7.36 -31.46
C GLN A 258 6.38 -8.05 -30.41
N GLU A 259 7.40 -7.36 -29.89
CA GLU A 259 8.21 -7.87 -28.79
C GLU A 259 7.34 -8.17 -27.55
N LEU A 260 6.43 -7.24 -27.19
CA LEU A 260 5.53 -7.42 -26.05
C LEU A 260 4.58 -8.61 -26.25
N LEU A 261 4.01 -8.78 -27.45
CA LEU A 261 3.08 -9.88 -27.77
C LEU A 261 3.75 -11.26 -27.80
N ALA A 262 5.07 -11.32 -27.98
CA ALA A 262 5.84 -12.56 -27.91
C ALA A 262 6.07 -13.05 -26.47
N GLU A 263 5.91 -12.19 -25.48
CA GLU A 263 6.10 -12.51 -24.07
C GLU A 263 4.79 -12.98 -23.39
N PRO A 264 4.89 -13.72 -22.26
CA PRO A 264 3.72 -14.10 -21.46
C PRO A 264 2.95 -12.87 -20.96
N GLN A 265 1.64 -13.00 -20.83
CA GLN A 265 0.80 -11.95 -20.25
C GLN A 265 1.20 -11.69 -18.78
N LEU A 266 1.15 -10.42 -18.34
CA LEU A 266 1.52 -10.02 -16.97
C LEU A 266 0.64 -10.72 -15.94
N GLU A 267 -0.64 -10.91 -16.26
CA GLU A 267 -1.62 -11.58 -15.40
C GLU A 267 -1.25 -13.05 -15.14
N ASP A 268 -0.72 -13.75 -16.15
CA ASP A 268 -0.26 -15.15 -16.01
C ASP A 268 0.99 -15.23 -15.13
N LEU A 269 1.91 -14.28 -15.26
CA LEU A 269 3.09 -14.16 -14.41
C LEU A 269 2.72 -13.81 -12.97
N ASP A 270 1.75 -12.94 -12.76
CA ASP A 270 1.24 -12.60 -11.43
C ASP A 270 0.60 -13.81 -10.75
N ARG A 271 -0.19 -14.59 -11.50
CA ARG A 271 -0.78 -15.84 -10.99
C ARG A 271 0.28 -16.88 -10.62
N ALA A 272 1.31 -17.03 -11.47
CA ALA A 272 2.43 -17.92 -11.18
C ALA A 272 3.21 -17.49 -9.93
N LEU A 273 3.48 -16.18 -9.78
CA LEU A 273 4.12 -15.60 -8.60
C LEU A 273 3.31 -15.84 -7.32
N LEU A 274 1.97 -15.69 -7.37
CA LEU A 274 1.10 -15.97 -6.23
C LEU A 274 1.15 -17.43 -5.80
N ARG A 275 1.16 -18.39 -6.74
CA ARG A 275 1.30 -19.82 -6.44
C ARG A 275 2.61 -20.13 -5.75
N VAL A 276 3.73 -19.67 -6.33
CA VAL A 276 5.06 -19.90 -5.74
C VAL A 276 5.19 -19.22 -4.38
N LYS A 277 4.58 -18.06 -4.19
CA LYS A 277 4.54 -17.36 -2.89
C LYS A 277 3.78 -18.14 -1.82
N SER A 278 2.68 -18.81 -2.19
CA SER A 278 1.94 -19.69 -1.30
C SER A 278 2.78 -20.89 -0.87
N GLU A 279 3.44 -21.56 -1.81
CA GLU A 279 4.35 -22.68 -1.54
C GLU A 279 5.52 -22.26 -0.65
N LEU A 280 6.13 -21.09 -0.93
CA LEU A 280 7.18 -20.51 -0.09
C LEU A 280 6.71 -20.25 1.34
N SER A 281 5.48 -19.78 1.53
CA SER A 281 4.91 -19.54 2.86
C SER A 281 4.82 -20.81 3.68
N GLU A 282 4.37 -21.93 3.08
CA GLU A 282 4.30 -23.23 3.74
C GLU A 282 5.68 -23.76 4.10
N ILE A 283 6.62 -23.69 3.16
CA ILE A 283 8.00 -24.16 3.38
C ILE A 283 8.68 -23.30 4.45
N ALA A 284 8.50 -21.98 4.41
CA ALA A 284 9.05 -21.05 5.39
C ALA A 284 8.53 -21.34 6.80
N SER A 285 7.25 -21.67 6.96
CA SER A 285 6.66 -22.05 8.25
C SER A 285 7.30 -23.33 8.80
N LYS A 286 7.47 -24.36 7.96
CA LYS A 286 8.13 -25.61 8.35
C LYS A 286 9.60 -25.40 8.69
N LEU A 287 10.32 -24.64 7.86
CA LEU A 287 11.71 -24.27 8.08
C LEU A 287 11.90 -23.50 9.39
N TRP A 288 11.02 -22.53 9.66
CA TRP A 288 11.01 -21.73 10.88
C TRP A 288 10.83 -22.59 12.12
N ASN A 289 9.85 -23.51 12.12
CA ASN A 289 9.63 -24.42 13.23
C ASN A 289 10.82 -25.32 13.47
N LYS A 290 11.46 -25.86 12.42
CA LYS A 290 12.67 -26.68 12.58
C LYS A 290 13.86 -25.88 13.05
N TRP A 291 14.01 -24.62 12.62
CA TRP A 291 15.03 -23.72 13.15
C TRP A 291 14.86 -23.47 14.66
N LEU A 292 13.63 -23.21 15.12
CA LEU A 292 13.33 -23.03 16.55
C LEU A 292 13.70 -24.26 17.39
N VAL A 293 13.48 -25.45 16.84
CA VAL A 293 13.79 -26.72 17.49
C VAL A 293 15.29 -27.00 17.52
N THR A 294 16.01 -26.71 16.46
CA THR A 294 17.47 -26.98 16.35
C THR A 294 18.33 -25.91 17.02
N ARG A 295 17.82 -24.71 17.27
CA ARG A 295 18.55 -23.59 17.87
C ARG A 295 19.18 -23.90 19.24
N PRO A 296 18.52 -24.59 20.21
CA PRO A 296 19.11 -24.92 21.50
C PRO A 296 20.39 -25.77 21.43
N LEU A 297 20.59 -26.48 20.31
CA LEU A 297 21.82 -27.28 20.11
C LEU A 297 23.07 -26.43 19.86
N ASN A 298 22.90 -25.20 19.46
CA ASN A 298 23.99 -24.25 19.22
C ASN A 298 24.38 -23.48 20.49
N ILE A 299 23.70 -23.72 21.62
CA ILE A 299 24.00 -23.13 22.92
C ILE A 299 25.06 -24.02 23.59
N ASP A 300 26.21 -23.47 23.84
CA ASP A 300 27.32 -24.20 24.50
C ASP A 300 27.04 -24.51 26.00
N ALA A 301 27.86 -25.34 26.60
CA ALA A 301 27.66 -25.81 27.97
C ALA A 301 27.74 -24.65 29.00
N ASP A 302 28.59 -23.65 28.75
CA ASP A 302 28.72 -22.48 29.64
C ASP A 302 27.50 -21.61 29.57
N SER A 303 27.00 -21.34 28.36
CA SER A 303 25.74 -20.59 28.15
C SER A 303 24.54 -21.29 28.78
N ARG A 304 24.46 -22.63 28.70
CA ARG A 304 23.40 -23.41 29.35
C ARG A 304 23.45 -23.26 30.88
N ARG A 305 24.67 -23.32 31.47
CA ARG A 305 24.85 -23.08 32.89
C ARG A 305 24.41 -21.69 33.31
N GLU A 306 24.81 -20.65 32.56
CA GLU A 306 24.43 -19.26 32.82
C GLU A 306 22.91 -19.05 32.69
N MET A 307 22.25 -19.67 31.73
CA MET A 307 20.78 -19.64 31.60
C MET A 307 20.11 -20.31 32.80
N SER A 308 20.63 -21.44 33.29
CA SER A 308 20.10 -22.12 34.47
C SER A 308 20.31 -21.30 35.74
N GLU A 309 21.47 -20.66 35.90
CA GLU A 309 21.74 -19.72 37.01
C GLU A 309 20.80 -18.51 36.97
N PHE A 310 20.49 -18.00 35.76
CA PHE A 310 19.55 -16.89 35.59
C PHE A 310 18.13 -17.26 36.01
N VAL A 311 17.64 -18.45 35.63
CA VAL A 311 16.32 -18.96 36.06
C VAL A 311 16.25 -19.07 37.58
N ALA A 312 17.30 -19.65 38.22
CA ALA A 312 17.34 -19.73 39.66
C ALA A 312 17.34 -18.35 40.34
N ALA A 313 18.13 -17.41 39.80
CA ALA A 313 18.15 -16.03 40.27
C ALA A 313 16.78 -15.32 40.10
N MET A 314 16.09 -15.55 39.00
CA MET A 314 14.74 -14.99 38.77
C MET A 314 13.73 -15.50 39.79
N ARG A 315 13.71 -16.78 40.08
CA ARG A 315 12.81 -17.35 41.11
C ARG A 315 13.07 -16.78 42.49
N LEU A 316 14.31 -16.48 42.83
CA LEU A 316 14.66 -15.79 44.08
C LEU A 316 14.18 -14.34 44.11
N VAL A 317 14.25 -13.63 42.95
CA VAL A 317 13.83 -12.23 42.81
C VAL A 317 12.31 -12.10 42.91
N GLU A 318 11.54 -13.07 42.46
CA GLU A 318 10.09 -13.05 42.56
C GLU A 318 9.59 -13.04 44.01
N SER A 319 10.35 -13.61 44.93
CA SER A 319 9.98 -13.73 46.35
C SER A 319 10.71 -12.73 47.24
N THR A 320 11.66 -11.91 46.72
CA THR A 320 12.57 -11.11 47.56
C THR A 320 12.78 -9.72 46.99
N ASP A 321 12.77 -8.69 47.86
CA ASP A 321 13.18 -7.34 47.42
C ASP A 321 14.72 -7.28 47.32
N LEU A 322 15.22 -7.12 46.08
CA LEU A 322 16.63 -7.05 45.78
C LEU A 322 17.32 -5.78 46.29
N SER A 323 16.56 -4.77 46.71
CA SER A 323 17.19 -3.57 47.30
C SER A 323 17.95 -3.87 48.56
N ASP A 324 17.55 -4.90 49.33
CA ASP A 324 18.15 -5.32 50.56
C ASP A 324 19.39 -6.22 50.38
N TYR A 325 19.62 -6.67 49.13
CA TYR A 325 20.72 -7.61 48.79
C TYR A 325 21.58 -7.09 47.60
N PRO A 326 22.48 -6.11 47.82
CA PRO A 326 23.22 -5.43 46.76
C PRO A 326 24.09 -6.38 45.88
N ASN A 327 24.69 -7.41 46.49
CA ASN A 327 25.50 -8.37 45.74
C ASN A 327 24.66 -9.27 44.85
N LEU A 328 23.54 -9.76 45.31
CA LEU A 328 22.60 -10.55 44.55
C LEU A 328 21.99 -9.72 43.39
N ASN A 329 21.65 -8.47 43.64
CA ASN A 329 21.19 -7.54 42.61
C ASN A 329 22.26 -7.31 41.52
N ARG A 330 23.53 -7.18 41.90
CA ARG A 330 24.64 -7.06 40.94
C ARG A 330 24.78 -8.32 40.08
N GLN A 331 24.76 -9.49 40.73
CA GLN A 331 24.86 -10.78 40.05
C GLN A 331 23.66 -10.99 39.08
N PHE A 332 22.44 -10.71 39.53
CA PHE A 332 21.26 -10.78 38.70
C PHE A 332 21.37 -9.86 37.46
N LYS A 333 21.82 -8.62 37.62
CA LYS A 333 22.05 -7.70 36.51
C LYS A 333 23.10 -8.19 35.51
N MET A 334 24.16 -8.82 35.98
CA MET A 334 25.18 -9.41 35.10
C MET A 334 24.60 -10.57 34.28
N LEU A 335 23.87 -11.48 34.91
CA LEU A 335 23.18 -12.57 34.24
C LEU A 335 22.14 -12.07 33.24
N GLN A 336 21.37 -11.04 33.62
CA GLN A 336 20.40 -10.41 32.72
C GLN A 336 21.05 -9.83 31.46
N GLN A 337 22.25 -9.24 31.56
CA GLN A 337 22.98 -8.75 30.38
C GLN A 337 23.38 -9.88 29.43
N LYS A 338 23.82 -10.98 29.98
CA LYS A 338 24.16 -12.16 29.17
C LYS A 338 22.95 -12.76 28.49
N MET A 339 21.76 -12.74 29.15
CA MET A 339 20.53 -13.23 28.55
C MET A 339 20.11 -12.44 27.32
N ALA A 340 20.46 -11.15 27.19
CA ALA A 340 20.20 -10.37 25.99
C ALA A 340 20.88 -10.91 24.73
N SER A 341 21.97 -11.68 24.90
CA SER A 341 22.63 -12.36 23.77
C SER A 341 21.98 -13.69 23.38
N PHE A 342 21.30 -14.36 24.31
CA PHE A 342 20.69 -15.68 24.08
C PHE A 342 19.21 -15.56 23.63
N LEU A 343 18.50 -14.59 24.15
CA LEU A 343 17.10 -14.30 23.78
C LEU A 343 17.08 -13.11 22.80
N PRO A 344 16.81 -13.33 21.53
CA PRO A 344 17.07 -12.32 20.50
C PRO A 344 16.14 -11.14 20.57
N CYS A 345 14.88 -11.30 21.03
CA CYS A 345 13.89 -10.26 21.01
C CYS A 345 13.34 -9.95 22.41
N TRP A 346 13.45 -8.72 22.83
CA TRP A 346 12.92 -8.23 24.11
C TRP A 346 11.83 -7.18 23.86
N ALA A 347 10.70 -7.30 24.53
CA ALA A 347 9.57 -6.40 24.43
C ALA A 347 9.28 -5.74 25.79
N VAL A 348 9.20 -4.39 25.80
CA VAL A 348 8.97 -3.63 27.01
C VAL A 348 8.27 -2.31 26.68
N THR A 349 7.45 -1.78 27.59
CA THR A 349 7.03 -0.37 27.42
C THR A 349 8.17 0.57 27.80
N SER A 350 8.26 1.71 27.12
CA SER A 350 9.35 2.68 27.31
C SER A 350 9.53 3.10 28.78
N LEU A 351 8.44 3.25 29.52
CA LEU A 351 8.47 3.59 30.95
C LEU A 351 8.88 2.42 31.86
N SER A 352 8.52 1.19 31.48
CA SER A 352 8.83 -0.01 32.29
C SER A 352 10.25 -0.52 32.11
N ALA A 353 10.99 -0.01 31.15
CA ALA A 353 12.37 -0.43 30.89
C ALA A 353 13.36 -0.06 32.02
N LYS A 354 13.00 0.99 32.80
CA LYS A 354 13.80 1.42 33.94
C LYS A 354 13.88 0.29 34.99
N GLY A 355 15.11 -0.13 35.32
CA GLY A 355 15.38 -1.19 36.30
C GLY A 355 15.16 -2.62 35.81
N ARG A 356 14.57 -2.83 34.62
CA ARG A 356 14.26 -4.15 34.06
C ARG A 356 15.07 -4.51 32.83
N VAL A 357 15.57 -3.53 32.10
CA VAL A 357 16.49 -3.71 30.98
C VAL A 357 17.81 -3.07 31.34
N PRO A 358 18.96 -3.75 31.21
CA PRO A 358 20.27 -3.20 31.55
C PRO A 358 20.48 -1.83 30.87
N PHE A 359 21.01 -0.85 31.62
CA PHE A 359 21.30 0.48 31.10
C PHE A 359 22.75 0.57 30.66
N GLN A 360 23.02 0.02 29.48
CA GLN A 360 24.34 0.00 28.85
C GLN A 360 24.25 0.39 27.40
N PRO A 361 25.26 1.07 26.84
CA PRO A 361 25.24 1.51 25.45
C PRO A 361 25.35 0.31 24.51
N GLY A 362 24.45 0.26 23.51
CA GLY A 362 24.54 -0.68 22.39
C GLY A 362 24.41 -2.16 22.76
N ILE A 363 23.77 -2.51 23.88
CA ILE A 363 23.55 -3.91 24.30
C ILE A 363 22.66 -4.68 23.29
N PHE A 364 21.77 -3.99 22.59
CA PHE A 364 20.97 -4.53 21.50
C PHE A 364 21.52 -4.07 20.15
N ASP A 365 21.41 -4.93 19.15
CA ASP A 365 21.79 -4.57 17.79
C ASP A 365 20.78 -3.58 17.18
N LEU A 366 19.50 -3.67 17.59
CA LEU A 366 18.41 -2.86 17.08
C LEU A 366 17.42 -2.50 18.18
N VAL A 367 16.91 -1.26 18.17
CA VAL A 367 15.67 -0.89 18.87
C VAL A 367 14.57 -0.57 17.86
N VAL A 368 13.39 -1.10 18.09
CA VAL A 368 12.19 -0.78 17.32
C VAL A 368 11.20 -0.04 18.23
N ILE A 369 10.89 1.21 17.89
CA ILE A 369 9.97 2.05 18.66
C ILE A 369 8.70 2.24 17.83
N ASP A 370 7.62 1.59 18.25
CA ASP A 370 6.31 1.71 17.61
C ASP A 370 5.46 2.79 18.29
N GLU A 371 4.47 3.31 17.54
CA GLU A 371 3.63 4.44 17.93
C GLU A 371 4.46 5.68 18.36
N ALA A 372 5.56 5.94 17.64
CA ALA A 372 6.52 6.98 17.97
C ALA A 372 5.94 8.42 17.89
N SER A 373 4.82 8.60 17.19
CA SER A 373 4.07 9.87 17.20
C SER A 373 3.49 10.20 18.56
N GLN A 374 3.25 9.19 19.40
CA GLN A 374 2.78 9.36 20.79
C GLN A 374 3.92 9.30 21.80
N CYS A 375 5.12 8.95 21.39
CA CYS A 375 6.27 8.85 22.27
C CYS A 375 6.95 10.21 22.40
N ASP A 376 7.08 10.66 23.65
CA ASP A 376 7.90 11.82 23.94
C ASP A 376 9.39 11.48 23.82
N ILE A 377 10.19 12.49 23.51
CA ILE A 377 11.62 12.32 23.26
C ILE A 377 12.36 11.81 24.50
N ALA A 378 12.01 12.32 25.68
CA ALA A 378 12.70 11.97 26.94
C ALA A 378 12.53 10.49 27.30
N SER A 379 11.33 9.93 27.09
CA SER A 379 11.06 8.50 27.31
C SER A 379 11.77 7.60 26.29
N ALA A 380 12.06 8.10 25.07
CA ALA A 380 12.72 7.36 24.02
C ALA A 380 14.24 7.29 24.18
N LEU A 381 14.90 8.33 24.68
CA LEU A 381 16.34 8.40 24.82
C LEU A 381 16.98 7.21 25.54
N PRO A 382 16.45 6.73 26.67
CA PRO A 382 16.99 5.55 27.33
C PRO A 382 16.91 4.28 26.49
N MET A 383 15.92 4.16 25.57
CA MET A 383 15.77 3.03 24.67
C MET A 383 16.81 3.10 23.53
N LEU A 384 16.96 4.29 22.93
CA LEU A 384 17.93 4.54 21.88
C LEU A 384 19.38 4.32 22.36
N TYR A 385 19.70 4.71 23.61
CA TYR A 385 21.02 4.48 24.20
C TYR A 385 21.41 3.00 24.27
N ARG A 386 20.43 2.11 24.46
CA ARG A 386 20.64 0.66 24.59
C ARG A 386 20.87 -0.05 23.26
N ALA A 387 20.77 0.63 22.13
CA ALA A 387 20.85 -0.02 20.83
C ALA A 387 21.88 0.65 19.91
N LYS A 388 22.41 -0.14 18.97
CA LYS A 388 23.33 0.31 17.93
C LYS A 388 22.62 0.96 16.75
N ARG A 389 21.37 0.54 16.48
CA ARG A 389 20.50 1.00 15.38
C ARG A 389 19.10 1.24 15.88
N ALA A 390 18.34 2.08 15.17
CA ALA A 390 16.98 2.41 15.54
C ALA A 390 16.01 2.34 14.35
N VAL A 391 14.83 1.82 14.60
CA VAL A 391 13.66 1.90 13.71
C VAL A 391 12.57 2.66 14.45
N ILE A 392 12.14 3.77 13.86
CA ILE A 392 11.11 4.65 14.41
C ILE A 392 9.86 4.53 13.54
N ILE A 393 8.80 3.96 14.11
CA ILE A 393 7.54 3.72 13.42
C ILE A 393 6.47 4.63 14.00
N GLY A 394 5.76 5.38 13.17
CA GLY A 394 4.72 6.29 13.64
C GLY A 394 3.81 6.77 12.52
N ASP A 395 2.84 7.59 12.91
CA ASP A 395 1.93 8.25 11.98
C ASP A 395 1.65 9.68 12.46
N PRO A 396 2.12 10.71 11.75
CA PRO A 396 1.93 12.11 12.14
C PRO A 396 0.47 12.57 12.03
N LYS A 397 -0.39 11.82 11.35
CA LYS A 397 -1.83 12.11 11.18
C LYS A 397 -2.71 11.42 12.22
N GLN A 398 -2.10 10.69 13.15
CA GLN A 398 -2.77 10.18 14.37
C GLN A 398 -2.53 11.11 15.57
N LEU A 399 -3.04 10.71 16.73
CA LEU A 399 -2.90 11.51 17.95
C LEU A 399 -1.43 11.67 18.36
N SER A 400 -1.05 12.88 18.73
CA SER A 400 0.26 13.17 19.30
C SER A 400 0.31 12.81 20.78
N HIS A 401 1.51 12.78 21.37
CA HIS A 401 1.65 12.60 22.80
C HIS A 401 1.01 13.77 23.60
N ILE A 402 0.48 13.44 24.76
CA ILE A 402 -0.07 14.45 25.67
C ILE A 402 1.05 14.90 26.58
N SER A 403 1.44 16.17 26.49
CA SER A 403 2.43 16.77 27.36
C SER A 403 1.86 17.01 28.77
N THR A 404 2.61 16.60 29.78
CA THR A 404 2.33 16.93 31.16
C THR A 404 2.90 18.30 31.57
N LEU A 405 3.79 18.86 30.75
CA LEU A 405 4.35 20.20 30.96
C LEU A 405 3.56 21.23 30.14
N SER A 406 3.33 22.39 30.74
CA SER A 406 2.86 23.54 29.96
C SER A 406 3.96 24.06 29.04
N LYS A 407 3.58 24.69 27.92
CA LYS A 407 4.53 25.29 26.98
C LYS A 407 5.51 26.24 27.66
N LYS A 408 5.06 27.01 28.66
CA LYS A 408 5.90 27.94 29.40
C LYS A 408 6.96 27.22 30.25
N GLN A 409 6.59 26.14 30.94
CA GLN A 409 7.53 25.30 31.69
C GLN A 409 8.57 24.65 30.81
N ASP A 410 8.15 24.10 29.65
CA ASP A 410 9.03 23.46 28.68
C ASP A 410 10.06 24.46 28.12
N LEU A 411 9.62 25.66 27.69
CA LEU A 411 10.50 26.74 27.25
C LEU A 411 11.52 27.15 28.32
N SER A 412 11.08 27.28 29.57
CA SER A 412 11.96 27.59 30.69
C SER A 412 13.04 26.53 30.91
N LEU A 413 12.69 25.25 30.76
CA LEU A 413 13.63 24.14 30.89
C LEU A 413 14.63 24.12 29.71
N LEU A 414 14.16 24.33 28.48
CA LEU A 414 15.03 24.40 27.30
C LEU A 414 16.06 25.53 27.44
N GLN A 415 15.63 26.69 27.89
CA GLN A 415 16.52 27.83 28.15
C GLN A 415 17.52 27.53 29.28
N LYS A 416 17.02 27.03 30.44
CA LYS A 416 17.84 26.71 31.61
C LYS A 416 18.99 25.75 31.30
N TYR A 417 18.72 24.75 30.43
CA TYR A 417 19.68 23.70 30.11
C TYR A 417 20.35 23.88 28.75
N CYS A 418 20.16 25.03 28.11
CA CYS A 418 20.72 25.35 26.76
C CYS A 418 20.40 24.28 25.72
N VAL A 419 19.19 23.73 25.74
CA VAL A 419 18.73 22.70 24.78
C VAL A 419 17.98 23.38 23.64
N SER A 420 18.23 22.95 22.40
CA SER A 420 17.57 23.52 21.22
C SER A 420 16.07 23.26 21.19
N MET A 421 15.30 24.14 20.52
CA MET A 421 13.84 24.05 20.39
C MET A 421 13.35 22.74 19.76
N GLY A 422 14.17 22.11 18.92
CA GLY A 422 13.86 20.80 18.33
C GLY A 422 13.63 19.68 19.36
N TRP A 423 14.17 19.84 20.56
CA TRP A 423 14.02 18.89 21.67
C TRP A 423 12.83 19.20 22.60
N SER A 424 11.98 20.14 22.23
CA SER A 424 10.81 20.50 23.04
C SER A 424 9.95 19.27 23.35
N TYR A 425 9.78 18.99 24.63
CA TYR A 425 8.94 17.89 25.13
C TYR A 425 7.45 18.11 24.80
N SER A 426 7.01 19.37 24.86
CA SER A 426 5.58 19.70 24.65
C SER A 426 5.19 19.85 23.18
N ALA A 427 6.15 20.18 22.31
CA ALA A 427 5.87 20.48 20.90
C ALA A 427 6.19 19.31 19.96
N ASN A 428 7.20 18.48 20.26
CA ASN A 428 7.71 17.47 19.36
C ASN A 428 7.57 16.05 19.94
N SER A 429 7.06 15.15 19.10
CA SER A 429 7.15 13.70 19.35
C SER A 429 8.50 13.16 18.88
N LEU A 430 8.84 11.95 19.31
CA LEU A 430 10.01 11.24 18.79
C LEU A 430 9.96 11.09 17.26
N TYR A 431 8.78 10.77 16.72
CA TYR A 431 8.60 10.63 15.26
C TYR A 431 8.88 11.95 14.53
N ALA A 432 8.33 13.07 15.01
CA ALA A 432 8.54 14.38 14.38
C ALA A 432 10.03 14.77 14.38
N MET A 433 10.72 14.54 15.49
CA MET A 433 12.15 14.81 15.61
C MET A 433 12.97 13.92 14.67
N ALA A 434 12.72 12.61 14.67
CA ALA A 434 13.44 11.67 13.82
C ALA A 434 13.24 11.97 12.33
N SER A 435 12.00 12.31 11.93
CA SER A 435 11.68 12.69 10.54
C SER A 435 12.43 13.94 10.09
N GLY A 436 12.68 14.89 11.00
CA GLY A 436 13.48 16.10 10.71
C GLY A 436 14.97 15.84 10.52
N LEU A 437 15.47 14.65 10.88
CA LEU A 437 16.88 14.25 10.69
C LEU A 437 17.12 13.53 9.35
N THR A 438 16.07 13.26 8.58
CA THR A 438 16.13 12.40 7.40
C THR A 438 15.40 13.08 6.25
N SER A 439 15.93 12.98 5.02
CA SER A 439 15.21 13.50 3.84
C SER A 439 13.93 12.72 3.57
N PRO A 440 12.86 13.37 3.07
CA PRO A 440 11.54 12.76 2.89
C PRO A 440 11.53 11.49 2.02
N ASP A 441 12.40 11.40 1.03
CA ASP A 441 12.58 10.24 0.14
C ASP A 441 13.17 9.01 0.86
N GLN A 442 13.83 9.21 1.98
CA GLN A 442 14.40 8.13 2.81
C GLN A 442 13.42 7.60 3.85
N ILE A 443 12.30 8.28 4.08
CA ILE A 443 11.23 7.80 4.96
C ILE A 443 10.40 6.76 4.19
N VAL A 444 10.29 5.55 4.75
CA VAL A 444 9.45 4.51 4.14
C VAL A 444 8.00 4.76 4.48
N GLN A 445 7.16 4.92 3.46
CA GLN A 445 5.73 5.15 3.62
C GLN A 445 4.96 3.87 3.29
N LEU A 446 4.24 3.33 4.26
CA LEU A 446 3.32 2.19 4.05
C LEU A 446 1.98 2.73 3.56
N ARG A 447 1.48 2.21 2.44
CA ARG A 447 0.28 2.74 1.77
C ARG A 447 -0.84 1.74 1.60
N ASP A 448 -0.57 0.43 1.61
CA ASP A 448 -1.59 -0.60 1.43
C ASP A 448 -2.39 -0.79 2.71
N HIS A 449 -3.66 -0.38 2.70
CA HIS A 449 -4.56 -0.49 3.84
C HIS A 449 -5.32 -1.82 3.81
N HIS A 450 -5.20 -2.62 4.88
CA HIS A 450 -5.74 -3.99 4.98
C HIS A 450 -6.79 -4.17 6.09
N ARG A 451 -7.31 -3.09 6.68
CA ARG A 451 -8.15 -3.16 7.88
C ARG A 451 -9.62 -2.92 7.59
N SER A 452 -9.94 -1.74 7.09
CA SER A 452 -11.29 -1.22 7.02
C SER A 452 -11.92 -1.43 5.65
N PHE A 453 -13.25 -1.49 5.61
CA PHE A 453 -14.00 -1.40 4.36
C PHE A 453 -13.67 -0.08 3.62
N GLY A 454 -13.74 -0.10 2.29
CA GLY A 454 -13.30 1.02 1.44
C GLY A 454 -13.89 2.36 1.83
N ASP A 455 -15.22 2.45 1.92
CA ASP A 455 -15.91 3.70 2.26
C ASP A 455 -15.46 4.29 3.60
N ILE A 456 -15.07 3.46 4.56
CA ILE A 456 -14.60 3.95 5.87
C ILE A 456 -13.24 4.63 5.76
N ILE A 457 -12.31 4.02 5.01
CA ILE A 457 -10.94 4.56 4.93
C ILE A 457 -10.78 5.65 3.87
N GLU A 458 -11.62 5.70 2.82
CA GLU A 458 -11.49 6.67 1.75
C GLU A 458 -11.69 8.11 2.23
N PHE A 459 -12.58 8.36 3.20
CA PHE A 459 -12.65 9.68 3.83
C PHE A 459 -11.32 10.09 4.48
N SER A 460 -10.77 9.19 5.31
CA SER A 460 -9.47 9.45 5.96
C SER A 460 -8.34 9.56 4.96
N ASN A 461 -8.39 8.81 3.86
CA ASN A 461 -7.43 8.87 2.77
C ASN A 461 -7.43 10.24 2.09
N ALA A 462 -8.60 10.76 1.72
CA ALA A 462 -8.73 12.06 1.10
C ALA A 462 -8.34 13.21 2.05
N GLU A 463 -8.85 13.19 3.29
CA GLU A 463 -8.71 14.31 4.23
C GLU A 463 -7.33 14.39 4.90
N PHE A 464 -6.67 13.25 5.16
CA PHE A 464 -5.44 13.21 5.97
C PHE A 464 -4.22 12.67 5.22
N TYR A 465 -4.40 11.86 4.15
CA TYR A 465 -3.30 11.16 3.48
C TYR A 465 -3.16 11.50 1.99
N ASP A 466 -3.75 12.61 1.55
CA ASP A 466 -3.64 13.14 0.17
C ASP A 466 -4.03 12.10 -0.91
N GLY A 467 -4.97 11.20 -0.61
CA GLY A 467 -5.39 10.13 -1.53
C GLY A 467 -4.33 9.03 -1.78
N ARG A 468 -3.26 8.98 -0.99
CA ARG A 468 -2.12 8.08 -1.24
C ARG A 468 -2.30 6.67 -0.71
N LEU A 469 -3.31 6.40 0.12
CA LEU A 469 -3.59 5.04 0.59
C LEU A 469 -4.24 4.22 -0.52
N ARG A 470 -3.87 2.95 -0.58
CA ARG A 470 -4.45 1.95 -1.48
C ARG A 470 -5.24 0.96 -0.65
N VAL A 471 -6.51 0.78 -0.94
CA VAL A 471 -7.36 -0.16 -0.20
C VAL A 471 -7.07 -1.59 -0.68
N ALA A 472 -6.46 -2.39 0.18
CA ALA A 472 -6.11 -3.79 -0.04
C ALA A 472 -6.78 -4.72 0.99
N THR A 473 -7.89 -4.28 1.58
CA THR A 473 -8.65 -5.03 2.58
C THR A 473 -9.31 -6.24 1.94
N ASN A 474 -9.13 -7.41 2.55
CA ASN A 474 -9.89 -8.61 2.20
C ASN A 474 -11.27 -8.53 2.88
N TYR A 475 -12.33 -8.36 2.09
CA TYR A 475 -13.69 -8.16 2.58
C TYR A 475 -14.31 -9.44 3.17
N ASP A 476 -13.87 -10.64 2.78
CA ASP A 476 -14.33 -11.90 3.36
C ASP A 476 -14.00 -12.04 4.86
N ARG A 477 -13.01 -11.27 5.34
CA ARG A 477 -12.62 -11.24 6.75
C ARG A 477 -13.39 -10.22 7.58
N LEU A 478 -14.24 -9.41 6.95
CA LEU A 478 -15.07 -8.44 7.63
C LEU A 478 -16.30 -9.09 8.21
N ARG A 479 -16.56 -8.85 9.50
CA ARG A 479 -17.71 -9.40 10.20
C ARG A 479 -18.79 -8.34 10.32
N CYS A 480 -19.83 -8.47 9.52
CA CYS A 480 -21.00 -7.59 9.55
C CYS A 480 -22.13 -8.21 10.36
N PRO A 481 -22.98 -7.40 11.03
CA PRO A 481 -24.25 -7.89 11.58
C PRO A 481 -25.17 -8.39 10.46
N ARG A 482 -26.09 -9.30 10.78
CA ARG A 482 -27.08 -9.80 9.81
C ARG A 482 -27.87 -8.65 9.17
N ASN A 483 -28.04 -8.68 7.86
CA ASN A 483 -28.76 -7.68 7.07
C ASN A 483 -28.17 -6.26 7.22
N VAL A 484 -26.86 -6.16 7.51
CA VAL A 484 -26.11 -4.91 7.59
C VAL A 484 -24.91 -5.03 6.68
N GLU A 485 -24.89 -4.26 5.61
CA GLU A 485 -23.76 -4.20 4.69
C GLU A 485 -22.58 -3.47 5.33
N ALA A 486 -21.36 -3.81 4.90
CA ALA A 486 -20.16 -3.11 5.31
C ALA A 486 -20.20 -1.63 4.85
N GLY A 487 -19.58 -0.74 5.61
CA GLY A 487 -19.46 0.67 5.26
C GLY A 487 -19.89 1.61 6.38
N ILE A 488 -20.31 2.81 6.00
CA ILE A 488 -20.70 3.87 6.93
C ILE A 488 -22.21 4.06 6.91
N ARG A 489 -22.79 4.23 8.09
CA ARG A 489 -24.21 4.52 8.29
C ARG A 489 -24.36 5.70 9.24
N TRP A 490 -25.43 6.47 9.05
CA TRP A 490 -25.77 7.56 9.95
C TRP A 490 -27.15 7.32 10.58
N VAL A 491 -27.19 7.26 11.91
CA VAL A 491 -28.40 7.28 12.70
C VAL A 491 -28.65 8.71 13.12
N ASN A 492 -29.60 9.38 12.47
CA ASN A 492 -29.90 10.78 12.76
C ASN A 492 -30.62 10.92 14.09
N VAL A 493 -30.04 11.70 15.00
CA VAL A 493 -30.57 11.95 16.35
C VAL A 493 -30.53 13.43 16.64
N VAL A 494 -31.70 14.06 16.62
CA VAL A 494 -31.82 15.45 17.05
C VAL A 494 -31.86 15.49 18.57
N GLY A 495 -30.86 16.13 19.18
CA GLY A 495 -30.71 16.21 20.62
C GLY A 495 -30.15 17.56 21.10
N LYS A 496 -29.92 17.67 22.39
CA LYS A 496 -29.29 18.84 23.00
C LYS A 496 -27.98 18.42 23.67
N THR A 497 -26.90 19.07 23.28
CA THR A 497 -25.61 18.89 23.93
C THR A 497 -25.54 19.73 25.21
N THR A 498 -25.05 19.11 26.27
CA THR A 498 -24.97 19.72 27.61
C THR A 498 -23.52 19.70 28.09
N ARG A 499 -23.15 20.75 28.85
CA ARG A 499 -21.83 20.86 29.51
C ARG A 499 -21.92 20.36 30.94
N PRO A 500 -21.18 19.31 31.35
CA PRO A 500 -21.08 18.93 32.75
C PRO A 500 -20.19 19.90 33.56
N PRO A 501 -20.32 19.96 34.91
CA PRO A 501 -19.49 20.82 35.77
C PRO A 501 -17.98 20.58 35.61
N ALA A 502 -17.57 19.33 35.39
CA ALA A 502 -16.17 18.91 35.16
C ALA A 502 -15.60 19.28 33.80
N GLY A 503 -16.40 19.91 32.92
CA GLY A 503 -16.00 20.24 31.55
C GLY A 503 -16.29 19.11 30.54
N GLY A 504 -16.03 19.41 29.30
CA GLY A 504 -16.40 18.50 28.18
C GLY A 504 -17.83 18.70 27.69
N ALA A 505 -18.41 17.68 27.08
CA ALA A 505 -19.77 17.68 26.54
C ALA A 505 -20.40 16.29 26.61
N TYR A 506 -21.73 16.20 26.67
CA TYR A 506 -22.49 14.97 26.50
C TYR A 506 -23.85 15.25 25.86
N ASN A 507 -24.44 14.21 25.26
CA ASN A 507 -25.76 14.22 24.63
C ASN A 507 -26.50 12.92 25.01
N ASP A 508 -27.52 13.05 25.88
CA ASP A 508 -28.28 11.89 26.37
C ASP A 508 -29.09 11.20 25.24
N ALA A 509 -29.53 11.96 24.23
CA ALA A 509 -30.26 11.39 23.09
C ALA A 509 -29.34 10.51 22.22
N GLU A 510 -28.11 10.95 21.98
CA GLU A 510 -27.11 10.10 21.29
C GLU A 510 -26.81 8.85 22.09
N ALA A 511 -26.60 8.97 23.42
CA ALA A 511 -26.33 7.83 24.28
C ALA A 511 -27.48 6.80 24.26
N ALA A 512 -28.73 7.26 24.35
CA ALA A 512 -29.91 6.39 24.29
C ALA A 512 -30.06 5.70 22.92
N ALA A 513 -29.82 6.42 21.82
CA ALA A 513 -29.87 5.87 20.47
C ALA A 513 -28.79 4.81 20.24
N ILE A 514 -27.55 5.03 20.73
CA ILE A 514 -26.47 4.03 20.67
C ILE A 514 -26.86 2.75 21.39
N VAL A 515 -27.40 2.86 22.62
CA VAL A 515 -27.83 1.68 23.39
C VAL A 515 -28.94 0.92 22.65
N LYS A 516 -29.89 1.65 22.05
CA LYS A 516 -30.96 1.05 21.25
C LYS A 516 -30.40 0.31 20.02
N GLU A 517 -29.47 0.90 19.27
CA GLU A 517 -28.87 0.28 18.10
C GLU A 517 -27.97 -0.91 18.48
N ILE A 518 -27.22 -0.84 19.58
CA ILE A 518 -26.45 -1.99 20.07
C ILE A 518 -27.40 -3.13 20.43
N ARG A 519 -28.51 -2.87 21.13
CA ARG A 519 -29.50 -3.90 21.44
C ARG A 519 -30.03 -4.56 20.18
N ARG A 520 -30.47 -3.78 19.20
CA ARG A 520 -30.98 -4.27 17.90
C ARG A 520 -29.96 -5.15 17.18
N LEU A 521 -28.69 -4.75 17.13
CA LEU A 521 -27.66 -5.47 16.36
C LEU A 521 -27.08 -6.66 17.15
N VAL A 522 -26.84 -6.52 18.44
CA VAL A 522 -26.18 -7.55 19.22
C VAL A 522 -27.18 -8.54 19.82
N THR A 523 -28.26 -8.04 20.46
CA THR A 523 -29.22 -8.91 21.14
C THR A 523 -30.23 -9.50 20.16
N ASP A 524 -30.89 -8.64 19.37
CA ASP A 524 -32.00 -9.08 18.52
C ASP A 524 -31.48 -9.83 17.26
N ASN A 525 -30.37 -9.38 16.66
CA ASN A 525 -29.76 -10.01 15.49
C ASN A 525 -28.66 -11.05 15.82
N GLY A 526 -28.33 -11.25 17.10
CA GLY A 526 -27.36 -12.24 17.55
C GLY A 526 -25.93 -12.02 17.02
N TYR A 527 -25.48 -10.77 16.89
CA TYR A 527 -24.17 -10.46 16.37
C TYR A 527 -23.04 -10.89 17.33
N THR A 528 -22.03 -11.60 16.81
CA THR A 528 -20.90 -12.15 17.57
C THR A 528 -19.54 -11.51 17.27
N GLY A 529 -19.48 -10.57 16.33
CA GLY A 529 -18.25 -9.80 16.04
C GLY A 529 -17.94 -8.81 17.16
N THR A 530 -16.76 -8.18 17.07
CA THR A 530 -16.32 -7.21 18.09
C THR A 530 -17.06 -5.88 17.97
N VAL A 531 -17.41 -5.26 19.11
CA VAL A 531 -18.24 -4.05 19.18
C VAL A 531 -17.53 -2.95 19.98
N GLY A 532 -17.55 -1.72 19.48
CA GLY A 532 -16.99 -0.57 20.15
C GLY A 532 -17.84 0.69 20.04
N VAL A 533 -17.69 1.58 21.02
CA VAL A 533 -18.26 2.93 20.99
C VAL A 533 -17.16 3.93 21.25
N VAL A 534 -16.98 4.88 20.35
CA VAL A 534 -15.96 5.92 20.47
C VAL A 534 -16.60 7.32 20.47
N THR A 535 -16.09 8.19 21.32
CA THR A 535 -16.55 9.58 21.44
C THR A 535 -15.38 10.52 21.78
N PRO A 536 -15.44 11.80 21.40
CA PRO A 536 -14.43 12.79 21.79
C PRO A 536 -14.37 13.08 23.29
N PHE A 537 -15.49 12.91 24.01
CA PHE A 537 -15.65 13.42 25.36
C PHE A 537 -15.84 12.30 26.40
N ARG A 538 -15.09 12.38 27.48
CA ARG A 538 -15.15 11.41 28.59
C ARG A 538 -16.56 11.34 29.20
N ALA A 539 -17.21 12.50 29.40
CA ALA A 539 -18.56 12.55 29.94
C ALA A 539 -19.58 11.75 29.11
N GLN A 540 -19.46 11.78 27.79
CA GLN A 540 -20.29 10.97 26.87
C GLN A 540 -20.02 9.48 27.01
N ALA A 541 -18.74 9.09 27.06
CA ALA A 541 -18.36 7.69 27.27
C ALA A 541 -18.93 7.14 28.61
N GLU A 542 -18.84 7.91 29.67
CA GLU A 542 -19.40 7.55 30.97
C GLU A 542 -20.93 7.42 30.92
N ARG A 543 -21.63 8.34 30.21
CA ARG A 543 -23.09 8.27 30.02
C ARG A 543 -23.52 7.00 29.26
N ILE A 544 -22.84 6.68 28.18
CA ILE A 544 -23.13 5.49 27.40
C ILE A 544 -22.86 4.22 28.22
N ARG A 545 -21.75 4.18 28.97
CA ARG A 545 -21.42 3.06 29.86
C ARG A 545 -22.48 2.83 30.88
N ALA A 546 -22.86 3.89 31.62
CA ALA A 546 -23.90 3.85 32.65
C ALA A 546 -25.28 3.43 32.07
N ALA A 547 -25.58 3.80 30.83
CA ALA A 547 -26.82 3.40 30.17
C ALA A 547 -26.83 1.92 29.80
N ILE A 548 -25.69 1.36 29.40
CA ILE A 548 -25.53 -0.08 29.11
C ILE A 548 -25.59 -0.91 30.38
N GLU A 549 -24.93 -0.47 31.47
CA GLU A 549 -24.88 -1.14 32.76
C GLU A 549 -26.27 -1.29 33.44
N ARG A 550 -27.23 -0.42 33.09
CA ARG A 550 -28.63 -0.53 33.51
C ARG A 550 -29.39 -1.70 32.92
N SER A 551 -28.84 -2.40 31.90
CA SER A 551 -29.46 -3.53 31.23
C SER A 551 -28.59 -4.77 31.39
N PRO A 552 -28.82 -5.64 32.38
CA PRO A 552 -28.02 -6.86 32.59
C PRO A 552 -27.98 -7.80 31.40
N GLU A 553 -29.07 -7.89 30.63
CA GLU A 553 -29.13 -8.67 29.39
C GLU A 553 -28.15 -8.18 28.34
N LEU A 554 -28.07 -6.85 28.19
CA LEU A 554 -27.17 -6.23 27.23
C LEU A 554 -25.71 -6.39 27.66
N VAL A 555 -25.41 -6.25 28.96
CA VAL A 555 -24.09 -6.51 29.54
C VAL A 555 -23.65 -7.95 29.25
N SER A 556 -24.55 -8.92 29.51
CA SER A 556 -24.28 -10.33 29.27
C SER A 556 -24.06 -10.64 27.78
N ALA A 557 -24.85 -10.04 26.90
CA ALA A 557 -24.67 -10.21 25.44
C ALA A 557 -23.32 -9.62 25.00
N LEU A 558 -22.98 -8.43 25.44
CA LEU A 558 -21.75 -7.72 25.05
C LEU A 558 -20.45 -8.35 25.60
N ALA A 559 -20.53 -9.17 26.65
CA ALA A 559 -19.37 -9.89 27.18
C ALA A 559 -18.69 -10.81 26.14
N LYS A 560 -19.45 -11.26 25.12
CA LYS A 560 -18.95 -12.11 24.03
C LYS A 560 -18.39 -11.31 22.84
N ASN A 561 -18.56 -9.98 22.83
CA ASN A 561 -18.24 -9.12 21.68
C ASN A 561 -16.95 -8.28 21.87
N ASP A 562 -16.11 -8.60 22.84
CA ASP A 562 -14.94 -7.77 23.21
C ASP A 562 -15.31 -6.27 23.24
N PHE A 563 -16.41 -5.99 23.97
CA PHE A 563 -17.04 -4.67 23.98
C PHE A 563 -16.18 -3.63 24.70
N LEU A 564 -16.03 -2.46 24.07
CA LEU A 564 -15.35 -1.31 24.66
C LEU A 564 -16.09 -0.02 24.36
N VAL A 565 -16.31 0.81 25.37
CA VAL A 565 -16.76 2.20 25.22
C VAL A 565 -15.78 3.14 25.91
N ASP A 566 -15.15 4.04 25.15
CA ASP A 566 -14.22 5.04 25.72
C ASP A 566 -14.01 6.23 24.78
N THR A 567 -13.15 7.14 25.20
CA THR A 567 -12.71 8.27 24.39
C THR A 567 -11.77 7.82 23.27
N VAL A 568 -11.70 8.62 22.21
CA VAL A 568 -10.80 8.35 21.05
C VAL A 568 -9.35 8.12 21.51
N HIS A 569 -8.87 8.85 22.53
CA HIS A 569 -7.50 8.70 23.04
C HIS A 569 -7.23 7.32 23.63
N LYS A 570 -8.19 6.76 24.34
CA LYS A 570 -8.05 5.44 24.94
C LYS A 570 -8.31 4.31 23.96
N PHE A 571 -9.07 4.59 22.91
CA PHE A 571 -9.32 3.66 21.81
C PHE A 571 -8.13 3.51 20.83
N GLN A 572 -7.09 4.34 21.01
CA GLN A 572 -5.93 4.29 20.13
C GLN A 572 -5.18 2.95 20.28
N GLY A 573 -4.87 2.30 19.16
CA GLY A 573 -4.31 0.95 19.11
C GLY A 573 -5.36 -0.17 19.09
N ASP A 574 -6.63 0.15 19.34
CA ASP A 574 -7.76 -0.77 19.28
C ASP A 574 -8.52 -0.70 17.95
N GLU A 575 -9.26 -1.73 17.62
CA GLU A 575 -10.14 -1.80 16.45
C GLU A 575 -11.32 -2.72 16.72
N ARG A 576 -12.47 -2.49 16.08
CA ARG A 576 -13.67 -3.31 16.20
C ARG A 576 -14.32 -3.52 14.84
N ASP A 577 -15.00 -4.65 14.69
CA ASP A 577 -15.75 -4.94 13.47
C ASP A 577 -16.92 -3.97 13.31
N LEU A 578 -17.66 -3.73 14.40
CA LEU A 578 -18.77 -2.77 14.47
C LEU A 578 -18.39 -1.62 15.42
N MET A 579 -18.28 -0.42 14.88
CA MET A 579 -17.99 0.80 15.66
C MET A 579 -19.15 1.77 15.64
N PHE A 580 -19.47 2.32 16.81
CA PHE A 580 -20.35 3.48 16.96
C PHE A 580 -19.51 4.72 17.22
N PHE A 581 -19.81 5.80 16.52
CA PHE A 581 -19.19 7.10 16.75
C PHE A 581 -20.24 8.12 17.21
N SER A 582 -20.06 8.65 18.42
CA SER A 582 -20.89 9.70 18.99
C SER A 582 -20.12 11.02 18.96
N PRO A 583 -20.38 11.92 18.00
CA PRO A 583 -19.65 13.19 17.86
C PRO A 583 -19.99 14.22 18.96
N VAL A 584 -21.18 14.12 19.57
CA VAL A 584 -21.69 15.06 20.58
C VAL A 584 -21.80 16.51 20.03
N ILE A 585 -22.19 16.62 18.78
CA ILE A 585 -22.34 17.88 18.07
C ILE A 585 -23.81 18.06 17.71
N SER A 586 -24.51 18.97 18.42
CA SER A 586 -25.91 19.31 18.20
C SER A 586 -26.22 20.68 18.80
N HIS A 587 -27.48 21.08 18.80
CA HIS A 587 -27.90 22.32 19.45
C HIS A 587 -27.39 22.39 20.88
N GLY A 588 -26.84 23.53 21.30
CA GLY A 588 -26.30 23.76 22.64
C GLY A 588 -24.87 23.28 22.86
N THR A 589 -24.16 22.82 21.84
CA THR A 589 -22.75 22.43 21.98
C THR A 589 -21.90 23.60 22.50
N PRO A 590 -21.19 23.46 23.61
CA PRO A 590 -20.37 24.52 24.17
C PRO A 590 -19.27 24.99 23.23
N GLN A 591 -19.00 26.29 23.14
CA GLN A 591 -17.95 26.85 22.26
C GLN A 591 -16.57 26.25 22.54
N GLY A 592 -16.24 25.97 23.82
CA GLY A 592 -14.98 25.29 24.18
C GLY A 592 -14.88 23.87 23.64
N ALA A 593 -16.00 23.14 23.51
CA ALA A 593 -16.05 21.81 22.92
C ALA A 593 -15.88 21.89 21.40
N LEU A 594 -16.55 22.83 20.71
CA LEU A 594 -16.35 23.08 19.27
C LEU A 594 -14.90 23.49 18.97
N GLY A 595 -14.31 24.40 19.78
CA GLY A 595 -12.93 24.81 19.65
C GLY A 595 -11.94 23.65 19.84
N PHE A 596 -12.20 22.75 20.79
CA PHE A 596 -11.42 21.54 20.96
C PHE A 596 -11.47 20.65 19.72
N LEU A 597 -12.66 20.35 19.20
CA LEU A 597 -12.84 19.51 18.01
C LEU A 597 -12.21 20.15 16.76
N LYS A 598 -12.34 21.45 16.59
CA LYS A 598 -11.75 22.20 15.46
C LYS A 598 -10.21 22.10 15.45
N ASN A 599 -9.59 22.13 16.62
CA ASN A 599 -8.13 22.15 16.78
C ASN A 599 -7.52 20.73 16.86
N THR A 600 -8.32 19.67 16.88
CA THR A 600 -7.87 18.28 17.03
C THR A 600 -8.37 17.38 15.90
N GLY A 601 -8.13 17.78 14.64
CA GLY A 601 -8.57 17.03 13.45
C GLY A 601 -8.13 15.56 13.45
N ASN A 602 -6.92 15.26 13.92
CA ASN A 602 -6.41 13.89 14.01
C ASN A 602 -7.29 12.96 14.88
N LEU A 603 -8.11 13.55 15.77
CA LEU A 603 -9.08 12.79 16.55
C LEU A 603 -10.14 12.13 15.66
N PHE A 604 -10.62 12.83 14.62
CA PHE A 604 -11.57 12.27 13.65
C PHE A 604 -10.93 11.13 12.87
N ASN A 605 -9.69 11.32 12.39
CA ASN A 605 -8.96 10.25 11.70
C ASN A 605 -8.86 8.98 12.56
N VAL A 606 -8.50 9.13 13.82
CA VAL A 606 -8.40 7.99 14.75
C VAL A 606 -9.77 7.36 15.00
N ALA A 607 -10.81 8.16 15.27
CA ALA A 607 -12.15 7.63 15.55
C ALA A 607 -12.71 6.80 14.38
N ILE A 608 -12.65 7.32 13.17
CA ILE A 608 -13.18 6.68 11.95
C ILE A 608 -12.40 5.39 11.63
N THR A 609 -11.08 5.44 11.70
CA THR A 609 -10.21 4.31 11.34
C THR A 609 -10.16 3.19 12.39
N ARG A 610 -10.95 3.27 13.47
CA ARG A 610 -11.17 2.16 14.43
C ARG A 610 -12.16 1.12 13.91
N ALA A 611 -13.04 1.49 12.97
CA ALA A 611 -14.00 0.59 12.37
C ALA A 611 -13.34 -0.31 11.31
N ARG A 612 -13.67 -1.60 11.35
CA ARG A 612 -13.25 -2.57 10.32
C ARG A 612 -14.35 -2.77 9.27
N ALA A 613 -15.50 -3.27 9.68
CA ALA A 613 -16.59 -3.62 8.79
C ALA A 613 -17.66 -2.52 8.69
N VAL A 614 -18.15 -2.05 9.85
CA VAL A 614 -19.27 -1.10 9.91
C VAL A 614 -18.95 0.05 10.87
N LEU A 615 -19.13 1.28 10.39
CA LEU A 615 -19.11 2.50 11.21
C LEU A 615 -20.53 3.08 11.27
N VAL A 616 -21.10 3.14 12.47
CA VAL A 616 -22.39 3.77 12.73
C VAL A 616 -22.17 5.11 13.41
N VAL A 617 -22.41 6.20 12.70
CA VAL A 617 -22.41 7.55 13.28
C VAL A 617 -23.75 7.83 13.90
N VAL A 618 -23.79 8.23 15.16
CA VAL A 618 -25.04 8.54 15.87
C VAL A 618 -25.00 9.98 16.33
N GLY A 619 -25.76 10.84 15.68
CA GLY A 619 -25.75 12.28 15.96
C GLY A 619 -26.67 13.09 15.04
N ASP A 620 -26.75 14.41 15.26
CA ASP A 620 -27.56 15.33 14.50
C ASP A 620 -26.89 15.63 13.14
N PHE A 621 -27.35 14.94 12.10
CA PHE A 621 -26.80 15.06 10.74
C PHE A 621 -26.87 16.50 10.22
N SER A 622 -28.04 17.13 10.35
CA SER A 622 -28.27 18.48 9.84
C SER A 622 -27.42 19.53 10.54
N TYR A 623 -27.18 19.35 11.84
CA TYR A 623 -26.31 20.24 12.60
C TYR A 623 -24.83 20.00 12.27
N CYS A 624 -24.41 18.74 12.08
CA CYS A 624 -23.05 18.37 11.72
C CYS A 624 -22.62 18.93 10.36
N LEU A 625 -23.56 19.09 9.41
CA LEU A 625 -23.27 19.70 8.09
C LEU A 625 -22.86 21.18 8.15
N LYS A 626 -23.10 21.88 9.26
CA LYS A 626 -22.85 23.32 9.45
C LYS A 626 -22.38 23.71 10.85
N CYS A 627 -21.62 22.85 11.50
CA CYS A 627 -21.25 23.01 12.91
C CYS A 627 -19.97 23.85 13.16
N ALA A 628 -19.38 24.44 12.12
CA ALA A 628 -18.11 25.17 12.15
C ALA A 628 -16.90 24.34 12.62
N VAL A 629 -16.97 23.00 12.51
CA VAL A 629 -15.86 22.05 12.67
C VAL A 629 -15.59 21.42 11.31
N PRO A 630 -14.59 21.89 10.54
CA PRO A 630 -14.39 21.51 9.14
C PRO A 630 -14.34 20.00 8.90
N TYR A 631 -13.59 19.27 9.71
CA TYR A 631 -13.49 17.81 9.61
C TYR A 631 -14.85 17.10 9.77
N MET A 632 -15.74 17.62 10.63
CA MET A 632 -17.07 17.05 10.81
C MET A 632 -18.01 17.39 9.66
N GLU A 633 -17.95 18.63 9.17
CA GLU A 633 -18.70 19.05 7.98
C GLU A 633 -18.34 18.25 6.75
N HIS A 634 -17.02 18.08 6.48
CA HIS A 634 -16.52 17.25 5.39
C HIS A 634 -16.97 15.79 5.53
N PHE A 635 -16.90 15.25 6.75
CA PHE A 635 -17.32 13.88 7.01
C PHE A 635 -18.83 13.68 6.84
N ALA A 636 -19.66 14.61 7.33
CA ALA A 636 -21.10 14.53 7.15
C ALA A 636 -21.50 14.63 5.66
N ASN A 637 -20.87 15.53 4.89
CA ASN A 637 -21.08 15.63 3.43
C ASN A 637 -20.68 14.33 2.72
N TYR A 638 -19.53 13.75 3.08
CA TYR A 638 -19.06 12.48 2.53
C TYR A 638 -20.05 11.33 2.79
N VAL A 639 -20.53 11.18 4.04
CA VAL A 639 -21.51 10.14 4.38
C VAL A 639 -22.84 10.38 3.63
N GLY A 640 -23.27 11.63 3.49
CA GLY A 640 -24.45 11.98 2.68
C GLY A 640 -24.32 11.51 1.23
N SER A 641 -23.15 11.66 0.62
CA SER A 641 -22.90 11.18 -0.75
C SER A 641 -22.96 9.64 -0.86
N ILE A 642 -22.47 8.92 0.14
CA ILE A 642 -22.57 7.44 0.20
C ILE A 642 -24.03 7.00 0.27
N MET A 643 -24.83 7.62 1.15
CA MET A 643 -26.24 7.28 1.30
C MET A 643 -27.01 7.45 -0.02
N LEU A 644 -26.76 8.56 -0.75
CA LEU A 644 -27.37 8.81 -2.05
C LEU A 644 -26.93 7.78 -3.11
N ARG A 645 -25.68 7.34 -3.08
CA ARG A 645 -25.16 6.30 -3.98
C ARG A 645 -25.84 4.94 -3.72
N GLN A 646 -25.96 4.52 -2.48
CA GLN A 646 -26.59 3.26 -2.08
C GLN A 646 -28.06 3.21 -2.49
N GLU A 647 -28.80 4.30 -2.38
CA GLU A 647 -30.19 4.37 -2.86
C GLU A 647 -30.33 4.15 -4.38
N LYS A 648 -29.34 4.57 -5.17
CA LYS A 648 -29.32 4.38 -6.62
C LYS A 648 -28.95 2.96 -7.05
N GLU A 649 -28.02 2.34 -6.32
CA GLU A 649 -27.49 1.00 -6.66
C GLU A 649 -28.46 -0.14 -6.33
N THR A 650 -29.34 0.00 -5.34
CA THR A 650 -30.32 -1.02 -4.91
C THR A 650 -31.38 -1.37 -5.99
N LYS A 651 -31.40 -0.68 -7.12
CA LYS A 651 -32.45 -0.80 -8.16
C LYS A 651 -32.04 -1.58 -9.41
N ARG A 652 -30.85 -2.19 -9.48
CA ARG A 652 -30.35 -2.83 -10.70
C ARG A 652 -30.26 -4.35 -10.59
N ALA A 653 -30.97 -5.06 -11.48
CA ALA A 653 -30.71 -6.49 -11.71
C ALA A 653 -29.45 -6.67 -12.58
N LEU A 654 -28.57 -7.59 -12.19
CA LEU A 654 -27.35 -7.93 -12.92
C LEU A 654 -27.65 -9.13 -13.83
N GLU A 655 -28.11 -8.83 -15.05
CA GLU A 655 -28.42 -9.85 -16.06
C GLU A 655 -27.59 -9.60 -17.32
N TYR A 656 -27.36 -10.67 -18.11
CA TYR A 656 -26.75 -10.54 -19.43
C TYR A 656 -27.64 -9.70 -20.33
N PRO A 657 -27.14 -8.61 -20.93
CA PRO A 657 -27.93 -7.79 -21.82
C PRO A 657 -28.38 -8.61 -23.06
N ALA A 658 -29.64 -8.46 -23.44
CA ALA A 658 -30.18 -9.09 -24.63
C ALA A 658 -29.80 -8.37 -25.94
N ASP A 659 -29.49 -7.09 -25.84
CA ASP A 659 -29.27 -6.20 -26.99
C ASP A 659 -27.79 -6.07 -27.35
N ARG A 660 -27.54 -5.90 -28.64
CA ARG A 660 -26.23 -5.55 -29.21
C ARG A 660 -25.73 -4.17 -28.75
N LEU A 661 -26.65 -3.27 -28.42
CA LEU A 661 -26.32 -1.94 -27.93
C LEU A 661 -25.87 -2.00 -26.47
N TYR A 662 -24.81 -1.28 -26.17
CA TYR A 662 -24.30 -1.16 -24.79
C TYR A 662 -25.41 -0.69 -23.84
N PRO A 663 -25.70 -1.40 -22.75
CA PRO A 663 -26.84 -1.10 -21.89
C PRO A 663 -26.64 0.21 -21.11
N LYS A 664 -27.76 0.78 -20.62
CA LYS A 664 -27.68 1.94 -19.73
C LYS A 664 -27.03 1.52 -18.41
N VAL A 665 -25.96 2.20 -18.03
CA VAL A 665 -25.20 1.97 -16.80
C VAL A 665 -25.37 3.13 -15.81
N SER A 666 -24.99 2.93 -14.54
CA SER A 666 -25.16 3.94 -13.48
C SER A 666 -24.32 5.19 -13.70
N ASN A 667 -23.12 5.03 -14.30
CA ASN A 667 -22.16 6.10 -14.54
C ASN A 667 -21.74 6.10 -16.03
N PRO A 668 -22.61 6.54 -16.95
CA PRO A 668 -22.33 6.48 -18.39
C PRO A 668 -21.14 7.34 -18.81
N GLU A 669 -20.77 8.33 -18.01
CA GLU A 669 -19.61 9.20 -18.19
C GLU A 669 -18.25 8.51 -17.92
N GLN A 670 -18.27 7.37 -17.24
CA GLN A 670 -17.07 6.57 -16.97
C GLN A 670 -16.82 5.50 -18.03
N VAL A 671 -17.77 5.30 -18.94
CA VAL A 671 -17.67 4.28 -20.01
C VAL A 671 -17.07 4.90 -21.25
N SER A 672 -15.92 4.37 -21.68
CA SER A 672 -15.25 4.83 -22.90
C SER A 672 -15.96 4.35 -24.17
N ASP A 673 -15.74 5.05 -25.29
CA ASP A 673 -16.24 4.61 -26.60
C ASP A 673 -15.59 3.27 -27.04
N TRP A 674 -14.37 3.02 -26.60
CA TRP A 674 -13.66 1.77 -26.86
C TRP A 674 -14.25 0.58 -26.10
N GLU A 675 -14.70 0.78 -24.88
CA GLU A 675 -15.43 -0.21 -24.11
C GLU A 675 -16.75 -0.58 -24.80
N ARG A 676 -17.47 0.42 -25.32
CA ARG A 676 -18.72 0.23 -26.11
C ARG A 676 -18.45 -0.52 -27.40
N LEU A 677 -17.37 -0.17 -28.11
CA LEU A 677 -16.96 -0.83 -29.35
C LEU A 677 -16.60 -2.30 -29.08
N PHE A 678 -15.80 -2.55 -28.05
CA PHE A 678 -15.37 -3.91 -27.72
C PHE A 678 -16.54 -4.79 -27.27
N TYR A 679 -17.44 -4.24 -26.44
CA TYR A 679 -18.70 -4.91 -26.08
C TYR A 679 -19.49 -5.34 -27.32
N THR A 680 -19.70 -4.42 -28.27
CA THR A 680 -20.42 -4.69 -29.50
C THR A 680 -19.75 -5.77 -30.36
N ALA A 681 -18.42 -5.71 -30.45
CA ALA A 681 -17.64 -6.67 -31.21
C ALA A 681 -17.66 -8.08 -30.59
N LEU A 682 -17.60 -8.18 -29.25
CA LEU A 682 -17.75 -9.45 -28.54
C LEU A 682 -19.17 -10.01 -28.71
N PHE A 683 -20.19 -9.16 -28.66
CA PHE A 683 -21.57 -9.56 -28.90
C PHE A 683 -21.77 -10.12 -30.32
N ASP A 684 -21.23 -9.47 -31.33
CA ASP A 684 -21.29 -9.92 -32.74
C ASP A 684 -20.52 -11.26 -32.95
N ALA A 685 -19.49 -11.49 -32.15
CA ALA A 685 -18.75 -12.75 -32.14
C ALA A 685 -19.44 -13.87 -31.35
N GLY A 686 -20.63 -13.63 -30.79
CA GLY A 686 -21.42 -14.59 -29.99
C GLY A 686 -21.01 -14.67 -28.51
N ILE A 687 -20.12 -13.80 -28.05
CA ILE A 687 -19.64 -13.76 -26.67
C ILE A 687 -20.48 -12.74 -25.88
N ARG A 688 -21.18 -13.20 -24.85
CA ARG A 688 -22.02 -12.34 -23.98
C ARG A 688 -21.24 -11.86 -22.81
N THR A 689 -21.29 -10.54 -22.54
CA THR A 689 -20.63 -9.91 -21.39
C THR A 689 -21.60 -9.06 -20.61
N ILE A 690 -21.37 -8.89 -19.30
CA ILE A 690 -22.14 -8.02 -18.40
C ILE A 690 -21.32 -6.76 -18.14
N PRO A 691 -21.72 -5.59 -18.68
CA PRO A 691 -20.98 -4.36 -18.49
C PRO A 691 -21.09 -3.82 -17.06
N GLN A 692 -20.01 -3.18 -16.58
CA GLN A 692 -19.93 -2.51 -15.28
C GLN A 692 -20.38 -3.42 -14.12
N TYR A 693 -19.90 -4.69 -14.15
CA TYR A 693 -20.25 -5.69 -13.14
C TYR A 693 -19.59 -5.37 -11.79
N PRO A 694 -20.36 -5.25 -10.69
CA PRO A 694 -19.80 -4.93 -9.38
C PRO A 694 -19.19 -6.17 -8.72
N VAL A 695 -17.92 -6.07 -8.29
CA VAL A 695 -17.24 -7.05 -7.45
C VAL A 695 -16.61 -6.32 -6.28
N GLU A 696 -17.13 -6.51 -5.09
CA GLU A 696 -16.73 -5.75 -3.90
C GLU A 696 -16.78 -4.22 -4.15
N LYS A 697 -15.65 -3.54 -4.11
CA LYS A 697 -15.52 -2.09 -4.41
C LYS A 697 -15.22 -1.81 -5.88
N TYR A 698 -14.95 -2.83 -6.67
CA TYR A 698 -14.57 -2.68 -8.07
C TYR A 698 -15.79 -2.74 -8.98
N LYS A 699 -15.71 -2.04 -10.09
CA LYS A 699 -16.62 -2.22 -11.24
C LYS A 699 -15.77 -2.75 -12.37
N LEU A 700 -16.12 -3.92 -12.87
CA LEU A 700 -15.45 -4.56 -13.99
C LEU A 700 -16.02 -3.98 -15.28
N ASP A 701 -15.17 -3.60 -16.24
CA ASP A 701 -15.66 -3.01 -17.48
C ASP A 701 -16.62 -3.96 -18.20
N LEU A 702 -16.20 -5.21 -18.40
CA LEU A 702 -17.03 -6.27 -18.95
C LEU A 702 -16.75 -7.59 -18.20
N ALA A 703 -17.79 -8.27 -17.74
CA ALA A 703 -17.68 -9.53 -17.02
C ALA A 703 -18.30 -10.69 -17.79
N ILE A 704 -17.67 -11.88 -17.71
CA ILE A 704 -18.24 -13.16 -18.14
C ILE A 704 -18.32 -14.09 -16.92
N ILE A 705 -19.49 -14.71 -16.73
CA ILE A 705 -19.72 -15.70 -15.67
C ILE A 705 -20.33 -16.94 -16.33
N ASP A 706 -19.57 -18.02 -16.43
CA ASP A 706 -20.03 -19.25 -17.06
C ASP A 706 -19.56 -20.49 -16.28
N GLY A 707 -20.51 -21.36 -15.94
CA GLY A 707 -20.24 -22.66 -15.32
C GLY A 707 -19.40 -22.65 -14.04
N GLY A 708 -19.28 -21.52 -13.35
CA GLY A 708 -18.41 -21.32 -12.18
C GLY A 708 -17.07 -20.69 -12.51
N SER A 709 -16.75 -20.46 -13.78
CA SER A 709 -15.60 -19.67 -14.24
C SER A 709 -16.01 -18.20 -14.39
N MET A 710 -15.14 -17.26 -14.00
CA MET A 710 -15.43 -15.84 -14.00
C MET A 710 -14.27 -15.09 -14.66
N LEU A 711 -14.58 -14.25 -15.64
CA LEU A 711 -13.60 -13.41 -16.35
C LEU A 711 -13.94 -11.93 -16.21
N ASP A 712 -12.97 -11.17 -15.78
CA ASP A 712 -12.90 -9.71 -15.85
C ASP A 712 -12.18 -9.31 -17.15
N ILE A 713 -12.83 -8.50 -17.97
CA ILE A 713 -12.27 -7.91 -19.19
C ILE A 713 -12.19 -6.42 -18.98
N GLU A 714 -10.97 -5.89 -18.92
CA GLU A 714 -10.68 -4.47 -18.74
C GLU A 714 -10.25 -3.83 -20.06
N VAL A 715 -10.77 -2.63 -20.31
CA VAL A 715 -10.43 -1.82 -21.50
C VAL A 715 -9.73 -0.54 -21.05
N ASP A 716 -8.40 -0.55 -21.12
CA ASP A 716 -7.58 0.56 -20.64
C ASP A 716 -7.44 1.67 -21.68
N GLY A 717 -7.82 2.90 -21.31
CA GLY A 717 -7.89 4.06 -22.20
C GLY A 717 -6.55 4.74 -22.50
N GLU A 718 -6.52 5.55 -23.56
CA GLU A 718 -5.35 6.28 -24.07
C GLU A 718 -4.78 7.34 -23.11
N MET A 719 -5.59 7.89 -22.20
CA MET A 719 -5.21 9.04 -21.35
C MET A 719 -4.43 8.67 -20.08
N TYR A 720 -4.20 7.39 -19.81
CA TYR A 720 -3.58 6.93 -18.55
C TYR A 720 -2.25 6.20 -18.77
N HIS A 721 -1.47 6.62 -19.77
CA HIS A 721 -0.10 6.12 -20.00
C HIS A 721 0.82 6.55 -18.84
N LYS A 722 0.69 5.90 -17.70
CA LYS A 722 1.67 5.99 -16.63
C LYS A 722 2.41 4.67 -16.58
N ASP A 723 3.71 4.79 -16.31
CA ASP A 723 4.58 3.68 -16.03
C ASP A 723 3.84 2.59 -15.22
N TRP A 724 3.85 1.35 -15.71
CA TRP A 724 3.18 0.21 -15.07
C TRP A 724 3.63 -0.01 -13.62
N ASN A 725 4.79 0.48 -13.24
CA ASN A 725 5.26 0.55 -11.86
C ASN A 725 4.85 1.85 -11.12
N GLY A 726 4.15 2.76 -11.80
CA GLY A 726 3.63 3.99 -11.19
C GLY A 726 2.46 3.73 -10.25
N GLU A 727 2.02 4.76 -9.53
CA GLU A 727 1.01 4.64 -8.47
C GLU A 727 -0.35 4.10 -8.97
N LEU A 728 -0.80 4.52 -10.17
CA LEU A 728 -2.05 4.04 -10.76
C LEU A 728 -1.95 2.55 -11.12
N CYS A 729 -0.91 2.16 -11.83
CA CYS A 729 -0.70 0.78 -12.24
C CYS A 729 -0.51 -0.16 -11.03
N TYR A 730 0.05 0.34 -9.93
CA TYR A 730 0.15 -0.43 -8.69
C TYR A 730 -1.22 -0.73 -8.07
N ARG A 731 -2.16 0.21 -8.15
CA ARG A 731 -3.56 -0.02 -7.73
C ARG A 731 -4.24 -1.10 -8.57
N ASP A 732 -3.99 -1.10 -9.88
CA ASP A 732 -4.52 -2.11 -10.79
C ASP A 732 -3.93 -3.50 -10.50
N GLN A 733 -2.64 -3.58 -10.20
CA GLN A 733 -2.02 -4.84 -9.76
C GLN A 733 -2.64 -5.38 -8.45
N LEU A 734 -2.93 -4.52 -7.47
CA LEU A 734 -3.64 -4.91 -6.25
C LEU A 734 -5.08 -5.35 -6.53
N ARG A 735 -5.77 -4.68 -7.47
CA ARG A 735 -7.10 -5.08 -7.93
C ARG A 735 -7.05 -6.47 -8.57
N ASN A 736 -6.15 -6.70 -9.52
CA ASN A 736 -5.98 -7.99 -10.18
C ASN A 736 -5.67 -9.10 -9.17
N GLN A 737 -4.75 -8.85 -8.21
CA GLN A 737 -4.48 -9.81 -7.14
C GLN A 737 -5.75 -10.16 -6.36
N ARG A 738 -6.56 -9.16 -6.00
CA ARG A 738 -7.81 -9.41 -5.26
C ARG A 738 -8.83 -10.17 -6.08
N LEU A 739 -8.97 -9.87 -7.36
CA LEU A 739 -9.86 -10.60 -8.26
C LEU A 739 -9.44 -12.06 -8.41
N PHE A 740 -8.13 -12.35 -8.53
CA PHE A 740 -7.62 -13.74 -8.52
C PHE A 740 -7.95 -14.47 -7.21
N GLU A 741 -7.83 -13.81 -6.04
CA GLU A 741 -8.22 -14.39 -4.75
C GLU A 741 -9.72 -14.71 -4.69
N LEU A 742 -10.56 -13.94 -5.38
CA LEU A 742 -12.00 -14.15 -5.50
C LEU A 742 -12.38 -15.16 -6.60
N GLY A 743 -11.40 -15.75 -7.28
CA GLY A 743 -11.62 -16.75 -8.32
C GLY A 743 -11.89 -16.17 -9.71
N TRP A 744 -11.72 -14.87 -9.91
CA TRP A 744 -11.81 -14.24 -11.22
C TRP A 744 -10.52 -14.45 -12.00
N ASP A 745 -10.65 -14.72 -13.29
CA ASP A 745 -9.58 -14.49 -14.26
C ASP A 745 -9.65 -13.02 -14.71
N VAL A 746 -8.51 -12.43 -15.05
CA VAL A 746 -8.43 -11.06 -15.55
C VAL A 746 -7.77 -11.06 -16.92
N LYS A 747 -8.34 -10.35 -17.87
CA LYS A 747 -7.77 -10.02 -19.17
C LYS A 747 -7.88 -8.53 -19.42
N ARG A 748 -6.75 -7.95 -19.77
CA ARG A 748 -6.64 -6.52 -19.95
C ARG A 748 -6.28 -6.21 -21.40
N PHE A 749 -7.08 -5.38 -22.06
CA PHE A 749 -6.88 -4.95 -23.43
C PHE A 749 -6.70 -3.45 -23.49
N TRP A 750 -5.61 -3.03 -24.05
CA TRP A 750 -5.37 -1.61 -24.26
C TRP A 750 -6.07 -1.12 -25.52
N VAL A 751 -6.49 0.14 -25.52
CA VAL A 751 -7.21 0.75 -26.65
C VAL A 751 -6.46 0.55 -27.96
N TYR A 752 -5.14 0.69 -27.99
CA TYR A 752 -4.35 0.47 -29.21
C TYR A 752 -4.37 -1.00 -29.67
N GLN A 753 -4.46 -1.98 -28.77
CA GLN A 753 -4.60 -3.40 -29.14
C GLN A 753 -5.97 -3.66 -29.77
N ILE A 754 -7.05 -3.11 -29.18
CA ILE A 754 -8.41 -3.22 -29.71
C ILE A 754 -8.49 -2.53 -31.09
N ARG A 755 -7.87 -1.37 -31.26
CA ARG A 755 -7.85 -0.61 -32.50
C ARG A 755 -7.09 -1.32 -33.62
N ASP A 756 -5.90 -1.86 -33.30
CA ASP A 756 -4.98 -2.39 -34.31
C ASP A 756 -5.21 -3.87 -34.60
N ASP A 757 -5.75 -4.67 -33.63
CA ASP A 757 -6.04 -6.09 -33.76
C ASP A 757 -7.29 -6.52 -32.97
N LEU A 758 -8.45 -5.97 -33.34
CA LEU A 758 -9.72 -6.30 -32.73
C LEU A 758 -10.04 -7.80 -32.76
N GLN A 759 -9.74 -8.47 -33.89
CA GLN A 759 -9.99 -9.91 -34.06
C GLN A 759 -9.12 -10.74 -33.13
N GLY A 760 -7.84 -10.40 -32.98
CA GLY A 760 -6.95 -11.08 -32.03
C GLY A 760 -7.39 -10.91 -30.59
N CYS A 761 -7.93 -9.74 -30.22
CA CYS A 761 -8.50 -9.49 -28.89
C CYS A 761 -9.74 -10.37 -28.65
N ILE A 762 -10.67 -10.45 -29.60
CA ILE A 762 -11.86 -11.31 -29.55
C ILE A 762 -11.46 -12.79 -29.41
N GLU A 763 -10.48 -13.25 -30.20
CA GLU A 763 -10.01 -14.63 -30.17
C GLU A 763 -9.37 -15.00 -28.81
N GLN A 764 -8.70 -14.07 -28.15
CA GLN A 764 -8.18 -14.30 -26.79
C GLN A 764 -9.30 -14.49 -25.76
N VAL A 765 -10.41 -13.75 -25.89
CA VAL A 765 -11.58 -13.94 -25.03
C VAL A 765 -12.26 -15.28 -25.35
N ARG A 766 -12.44 -15.62 -26.64
CA ARG A 766 -13.05 -16.89 -27.07
C ARG A 766 -12.27 -18.09 -26.54
N ARG A 767 -10.94 -18.12 -26.65
CA ARG A 767 -10.10 -19.20 -26.10
C ARG A 767 -10.25 -19.36 -24.58
N TRP A 768 -10.62 -18.32 -23.88
CA TRP A 768 -10.94 -18.44 -22.45
C TRP A 768 -12.30 -19.09 -22.25
N CYS A 769 -13.32 -18.72 -23.04
CA CYS A 769 -14.66 -19.32 -22.98
C CYS A 769 -14.67 -20.81 -23.39
N ASP A 770 -13.75 -21.23 -24.26
CA ASP A 770 -13.65 -22.61 -24.75
C ASP A 770 -12.86 -23.56 -23.81
N LYS A 771 -12.31 -23.04 -22.71
CA LYS A 771 -11.61 -23.83 -21.68
C LYS A 771 -12.57 -24.42 -20.68
#